data_d8f1df3fc858861a4af3e3d9122db04d
#
_entry.id   d8f1df3fc858861a4af3e3d9122db04d
#
_cell.length_a   1.000
_cell.length_b   1.000
_cell.length_c   1.000
_cell.angle_alpha   90.00
_cell.angle_beta   90.00
_cell.angle_gamma   90.00
#
_symmetry.space_group_name_H-M   'P 1'
#
loop_
_entity.id
_entity.type
_entity.pdbx_description
1 polymer ?
#
loop_
_entity_poly.entity_id
_entity_poly.type
_entity_poly.pdbx_seq_one_letter_code
_entity_poly.pdbx_strand_id
1 'polypeptide(L)'
;MCSSDLPLGGSYADWSPVLHAFVMGEAAGKFEALVGSPTATKSREEYTTNYSSSKQDGFLLGTVPKGHATKVIVIAASTDEHKPAEMLYRQLTVDYAHAMDEAGAYYRDRLNQTVKLTLPDSALQQAYEWSQVSMLQSVVENPFLGTGLIAGYQTSGEDQRPGYAWFFGRDALWTSFALDDTQDFATARTALEFLAKYQRADGKIAHEISQGANLVPWFTQMPYAWASADATPLYVIAANEYVVQSGDLEFAQRNWEHIWNAYQFLLSTYDGSGLPQNYKVGHGWVEGGPLFPVKTELYQDGVSVEAIRALASLSQLLGKKDLSQQLNQLFDTKRELLNRTFWISETRHYAFALDDKSKLVDIPSVLATVPMWFGLLDPDKATQTITQLSAPDQRTDWGMRILSTTSPIYDPGGYHWGSVWPLFTGWAAVAEYRYQRPLEAFANLRANALLTFDGARGHVGEVFSGDYYQPLATGSSHQIWSAAMVAAPILQGMLGLHANAFTHTLAFAPNVPVDWRSFQVNNLKVGNCSLNLQYEKTEDAIRLKVAHAGENNCELDFAPALSPRARVRQVSIDGHNVPFQIEQNDEDQKVHLHISIRNPTQTLTVRFENDFGLTIPATLPLLGSASHGLRILSQKWTTDHDRLSLDAVGAPGEIYEIGVWNPQDIASVEGADLVPVDADHAKFRLRFSGDSTGYTHATVVIFFKHSPKNRH
;
A
#
# COMPACT_ATOMS: atom_id res chain seq x y z
N MET A 1 23.17 10.69 -13.02
CA MET A 1 24.23 10.77 -11.97
C MET A 1 24.71 12.20 -11.96
N CYS A 2 24.39 12.96 -10.91
CA CYS A 2 25.02 14.26 -10.70
C CYS A 2 26.45 14.00 -10.23
N SER A 3 27.41 14.50 -10.99
CA SER A 3 28.84 14.36 -10.71
C SER A 3 29.35 15.13 -9.49
N SER A 4 28.47 15.84 -8.78
CA SER A 4 28.84 16.70 -7.66
C SER A 4 29.05 15.99 -6.33
N ASP A 5 28.51 14.77 -6.16
CA ASP A 5 28.49 14.10 -4.86
C ASP A 5 29.49 12.93 -4.75
N LEU A 6 30.11 12.54 -5.84
CA LEU A 6 31.11 11.48 -5.85
C LEU A 6 32.44 12.02 -6.41
N PRO A 7 33.59 11.84 -5.72
CA PRO A 7 34.89 12.15 -6.24
C PRO A 7 35.32 11.10 -7.28
N LEU A 8 34.47 10.88 -8.28
CA LEU A 8 34.81 10.05 -9.43
C LEU A 8 35.67 10.91 -10.35
N GLY A 9 36.81 10.38 -10.77
CA GLY A 9 37.65 11.02 -11.78
C GLY A 9 36.81 11.36 -13.02
N GLY A 10 37.06 12.48 -13.65
CA GLY A 10 36.22 13.14 -14.66
C GLY A 10 35.35 12.23 -15.52
N SER A 11 34.05 12.58 -15.59
CA SER A 11 33.10 11.93 -16.49
C SER A 11 33.19 12.48 -17.90
N TYR A 12 32.94 11.67 -18.92
CA TYR A 12 32.85 12.08 -20.32
C TYR A 12 31.48 11.72 -20.92
N ALA A 13 31.07 12.45 -21.94
CA ALA A 13 29.90 12.17 -22.77
C ALA A 13 30.21 12.56 -24.22
N ASP A 14 30.62 11.60 -25.04
CA ASP A 14 31.05 11.82 -26.40
C ASP A 14 30.06 11.21 -27.39
N TRP A 15 29.85 11.92 -28.52
CA TRP A 15 29.04 11.42 -29.61
C TRP A 15 29.85 10.48 -30.51
N SER A 16 29.38 9.25 -30.66
CA SER A 16 29.88 8.28 -31.61
C SER A 16 29.09 8.34 -32.94
N PRO A 17 29.62 8.85 -34.01
CA PRO A 17 28.92 8.87 -35.32
C PRO A 17 28.77 7.46 -35.93
N VAL A 18 29.54 6.47 -35.45
CA VAL A 18 29.45 5.07 -35.91
C VAL A 18 28.29 4.34 -35.21
N LEU A 19 28.05 4.68 -33.94
CA LEU A 19 27.00 4.07 -33.16
C LEU A 19 25.69 4.87 -33.22
N HIS A 20 25.75 6.10 -33.72
CA HIS A 20 24.63 7.05 -33.63
C HIS A 20 24.13 7.22 -32.18
N ALA A 21 25.07 7.31 -31.22
CA ALA A 21 24.80 7.36 -29.80
C ALA A 21 25.80 8.24 -29.05
N PHE A 22 25.36 8.77 -27.91
CA PHE A 22 26.31 9.26 -26.92
C PHE A 22 26.87 8.07 -26.13
N VAL A 23 28.19 8.07 -25.99
CA VAL A 23 28.94 7.15 -25.11
C VAL A 23 29.34 7.95 -23.90
N MET A 24 28.92 7.49 -22.75
CA MET A 24 29.11 8.14 -21.47
C MET A 24 29.86 7.21 -20.53
N GLY A 25 30.76 7.75 -19.74
CA GLY A 25 31.52 6.95 -18.80
C GLY A 25 32.35 7.78 -17.84
N GLU A 26 33.15 7.11 -17.05
CA GLU A 26 34.13 7.73 -16.17
C GLU A 26 35.56 7.46 -16.71
N ALA A 27 36.49 8.36 -16.37
CA ALA A 27 37.87 8.26 -16.83
C ALA A 27 38.60 6.99 -16.31
N ALA A 28 38.13 6.39 -15.22
CA ALA A 28 38.65 5.14 -14.69
C ALA A 28 38.14 3.88 -15.41
N GLY A 29 37.16 4.03 -16.32
CA GLY A 29 36.68 2.94 -17.19
C GLY A 29 35.84 1.87 -16.54
N LYS A 30 35.30 2.13 -15.31
CA LYS A 30 34.50 1.14 -14.58
C LYS A 30 33.01 1.13 -14.97
N PHE A 31 32.52 2.21 -15.53
CA PHE A 31 31.14 2.39 -15.93
C PHE A 31 31.07 2.96 -17.33
N GLU A 32 30.29 2.33 -18.19
CA GLU A 32 29.99 2.81 -19.52
C GLU A 32 28.50 2.72 -19.78
N ALA A 33 27.95 3.75 -20.41
CA ALA A 33 26.57 3.77 -20.87
C ALA A 33 26.49 4.38 -22.27
N LEU A 34 25.55 3.89 -23.08
CA LEU A 34 25.24 4.44 -24.39
C LEU A 34 23.75 4.82 -24.43
N VAL A 35 23.46 5.95 -25.06
CA VAL A 35 22.10 6.34 -25.43
C VAL A 35 22.05 6.87 -26.86
N GLY A 36 21.16 6.30 -27.67
CA GLY A 36 21.07 6.68 -29.07
C GLY A 36 19.98 5.95 -29.85
N SER A 37 20.07 6.02 -31.16
CA SER A 37 19.14 5.36 -32.09
C SER A 37 19.85 5.08 -33.38
N PRO A 38 19.55 3.98 -34.11
CA PRO A 38 20.25 3.61 -35.36
C PRO A 38 20.25 4.70 -36.44
N THR A 39 19.30 5.63 -36.38
CA THR A 39 19.13 6.71 -37.35
C THR A 39 19.35 8.11 -36.77
N ALA A 40 19.88 8.19 -35.55
CA ALA A 40 20.07 9.46 -34.88
C ALA A 40 21.23 10.26 -35.49
N THR A 41 21.09 11.57 -35.44
CA THR A 41 22.15 12.52 -35.80
C THR A 41 22.38 13.46 -34.63
N LYS A 42 23.66 13.75 -34.32
CA LYS A 42 24.00 14.67 -33.23
C LYS A 42 23.32 16.03 -33.44
N SER A 43 22.77 16.55 -32.41
CA SER A 43 22.18 17.90 -32.33
C SER A 43 22.79 18.65 -31.15
N ARG A 44 22.89 19.96 -31.29
CA ARG A 44 23.25 20.87 -30.20
C ARG A 44 22.32 22.04 -30.26
N GLU A 45 21.53 22.17 -29.21
CA GLU A 45 20.55 23.23 -29.09
C GLU A 45 20.94 24.19 -27.96
N GLU A 46 20.67 25.48 -28.19
CA GLU A 46 20.83 26.50 -27.16
C GLU A 46 19.48 26.76 -26.50
N TYR A 47 19.40 26.38 -25.25
CA TYR A 47 18.21 26.63 -24.43
C TYR A 47 18.39 27.98 -23.74
N THR A 48 17.53 28.93 -24.04
CA THR A 48 17.55 30.26 -23.42
C THR A 48 16.28 30.42 -22.58
N THR A 49 16.44 30.56 -21.28
CA THR A 49 15.39 31.02 -20.38
C THR A 49 15.57 32.52 -20.12
N ASN A 50 14.58 33.18 -19.49
CA ASN A 50 14.66 34.60 -19.12
C ASN A 50 15.84 34.92 -18.18
N TYR A 51 16.53 33.93 -17.64
CA TYR A 51 17.57 34.07 -16.61
C TYR A 51 18.89 33.38 -16.94
N SER A 52 18.91 32.45 -17.90
CA SER A 52 20.14 31.73 -18.27
C SER A 52 20.04 31.15 -19.67
N SER A 53 21.17 31.00 -20.35
CA SER A 53 21.30 30.20 -21.55
C SER A 53 22.20 28.99 -21.26
N SER A 54 21.78 27.79 -21.65
CA SER A 54 22.58 26.57 -21.58
C SER A 54 22.61 25.90 -22.95
N LYS A 55 23.76 25.37 -23.33
CA LYS A 55 23.89 24.53 -24.52
C LYS A 55 23.73 23.08 -24.13
N GLN A 56 22.75 22.43 -24.69
CA GLN A 56 22.50 21.02 -24.46
C GLN A 56 22.84 20.21 -25.70
N ASP A 57 23.68 19.20 -25.53
CA ASP A 57 23.94 18.21 -26.57
C ASP A 57 22.84 17.16 -26.55
N GLY A 58 22.33 16.83 -27.72
CA GLY A 58 21.26 15.87 -27.93
C GLY A 58 21.38 15.15 -29.26
N PHE A 59 20.33 14.45 -29.63
CA PHE A 59 20.26 13.85 -30.99
C PHE A 59 18.83 13.94 -31.56
N LEU A 60 18.77 14.03 -32.87
CA LEU A 60 17.54 14.05 -33.65
C LEU A 60 17.26 12.65 -34.19
N LEU A 61 16.05 12.15 -34.01
CA LEU A 61 15.59 10.85 -34.52
C LEU A 61 15.21 10.86 -36.01
N GLY A 62 15.42 12.00 -36.67
CA GLY A 62 15.03 12.24 -38.05
C GLY A 62 13.57 12.66 -38.22
N THR A 63 13.13 12.83 -39.45
CA THR A 63 11.75 13.25 -39.75
C THR A 63 10.75 12.11 -39.58
N VAL A 64 9.58 12.44 -39.06
CA VAL A 64 8.43 11.51 -39.02
C VAL A 64 7.67 11.68 -40.34
N PRO A 65 7.56 10.63 -41.20
CA PRO A 65 6.75 10.72 -42.42
C PRO A 65 5.27 10.91 -42.05
N LYS A 66 4.49 11.39 -43.04
CA LYS A 66 3.04 11.53 -42.87
C LYS A 66 2.42 10.16 -42.46
N GLY A 67 1.82 10.06 -41.28
CA GLY A 67 1.27 8.83 -40.74
C GLY A 67 1.97 8.40 -39.46
N HIS A 68 2.06 7.10 -39.22
CA HIS A 68 2.73 6.51 -38.05
C HIS A 68 4.16 6.09 -38.38
N ALA A 69 5.09 6.39 -37.48
CA ALA A 69 6.46 5.89 -37.56
C ALA A 69 6.91 5.43 -36.18
N THR A 70 7.59 4.28 -36.13
CA THR A 70 8.25 3.78 -34.92
C THR A 70 9.71 4.24 -34.95
N LYS A 71 10.17 4.83 -33.84
CA LYS A 71 11.56 5.19 -33.60
C LYS A 71 12.03 4.45 -32.35
N VAL A 72 13.18 3.83 -32.45
CA VAL A 72 13.78 3.05 -31.35
C VAL A 72 14.89 3.88 -30.73
N ILE A 73 14.80 4.14 -29.45
CA ILE A 73 15.88 4.69 -28.63
C ILE A 73 16.39 3.54 -27.76
N VAL A 74 17.68 3.32 -27.78
CA VAL A 74 18.33 2.29 -26.98
C VAL A 74 19.18 2.97 -25.93
N ILE A 75 19.01 2.51 -24.69
CA ILE A 75 19.85 2.84 -23.54
C ILE A 75 20.49 1.53 -23.08
N ALA A 76 21.81 1.47 -23.10
CA ALA A 76 22.57 0.32 -22.63
C ALA A 76 23.63 0.79 -21.64
N ALA A 77 23.83 0.04 -20.57
CA ALA A 77 24.88 0.30 -19.60
C ALA A 77 25.50 -1.04 -19.14
N SER A 78 26.76 -1.02 -18.81
CA SER A 78 27.44 -2.20 -18.29
C SER A 78 28.59 -1.81 -17.37
N THR A 79 28.84 -2.69 -16.39
CA THR A 79 30.04 -2.71 -15.55
C THR A 79 30.85 -3.98 -15.80
N ASP A 80 30.43 -4.83 -16.74
CA ASP A 80 31.04 -6.11 -17.08
C ASP A 80 31.97 -5.96 -18.29
N GLU A 81 33.28 -6.13 -18.10
CA GLU A 81 34.26 -6.07 -19.15
C GLU A 81 34.03 -7.12 -20.26
N HIS A 82 33.36 -8.24 -19.96
CA HIS A 82 33.02 -9.29 -20.92
C HIS A 82 31.75 -9.01 -21.72
N LYS A 83 30.93 -8.08 -21.23
CA LYS A 83 29.70 -7.60 -21.91
C LYS A 83 29.68 -6.07 -21.95
N PRO A 84 30.57 -5.44 -22.71
CA PRO A 84 30.63 -3.97 -22.75
C PRO A 84 29.30 -3.37 -23.21
N ALA A 85 28.99 -2.18 -22.74
CA ALA A 85 27.76 -1.48 -23.05
C ALA A 85 27.57 -1.29 -24.58
N GLU A 86 28.63 -1.12 -25.35
CA GLU A 86 28.58 -1.08 -26.81
C GLU A 86 28.01 -2.37 -27.43
N MET A 87 28.40 -3.53 -26.93
CA MET A 87 27.91 -4.82 -27.43
C MET A 87 26.40 -4.95 -27.15
N LEU A 88 25.96 -4.61 -25.96
CA LEU A 88 24.52 -4.60 -25.59
C LEU A 88 23.77 -3.59 -26.45
N TYR A 89 24.30 -2.39 -26.64
CA TYR A 89 23.68 -1.36 -27.45
C TYR A 89 23.48 -1.86 -28.90
N ARG A 90 24.50 -2.44 -29.51
CA ARG A 90 24.43 -2.98 -30.89
C ARG A 90 23.43 -4.12 -31.01
N GLN A 91 23.38 -5.01 -30.00
CA GLN A 91 22.38 -6.09 -29.96
C GLN A 91 20.96 -5.54 -29.89
N LEU A 92 20.70 -4.63 -28.96
CA LEU A 92 19.37 -4.05 -28.76
C LEU A 92 18.90 -3.19 -29.95
N THR A 93 19.82 -2.52 -30.68
CA THR A 93 19.43 -1.76 -31.88
C THR A 93 18.94 -2.64 -33.01
N VAL A 94 19.37 -3.90 -33.06
CA VAL A 94 18.99 -4.86 -34.10
C VAL A 94 17.84 -5.74 -33.69
N ASP A 95 17.79 -6.15 -32.41
CA ASP A 95 16.91 -7.20 -31.92
C ASP A 95 16.04 -6.75 -30.72
N TYR A 96 15.64 -5.48 -30.70
CA TYR A 96 14.83 -4.93 -29.60
C TYR A 96 13.48 -5.64 -29.42
N ALA A 97 12.89 -6.16 -30.53
CA ALA A 97 11.60 -6.85 -30.46
C ALA A 97 11.72 -8.15 -29.66
N HIS A 98 12.78 -8.93 -29.88
CA HIS A 98 13.06 -10.13 -29.11
C HIS A 98 13.32 -9.81 -27.62
N ALA A 99 14.11 -8.76 -27.34
CA ALA A 99 14.34 -8.33 -25.96
C ALA A 99 13.04 -7.91 -25.24
N MET A 100 12.11 -7.27 -25.95
CA MET A 100 10.77 -6.95 -25.41
C MET A 100 9.95 -8.22 -25.14
N ASP A 101 9.98 -9.20 -26.02
CA ASP A 101 9.27 -10.48 -25.84
C ASP A 101 9.83 -11.27 -24.66
N GLU A 102 11.18 -11.31 -24.51
CA GLU A 102 11.85 -11.93 -23.36
C GLU A 102 11.46 -11.24 -22.04
N ALA A 103 11.50 -9.91 -21.98
CA ALA A 103 11.08 -9.15 -20.81
C ALA A 103 9.60 -9.42 -20.48
N GLY A 104 8.73 -9.42 -21.50
CA GLY A 104 7.31 -9.75 -21.31
C GLY A 104 7.10 -11.19 -20.82
N ALA A 105 7.89 -12.16 -21.29
CA ALA A 105 7.84 -13.53 -20.81
C ALA A 105 8.29 -13.62 -19.35
N TYR A 106 9.39 -12.95 -18.98
CA TYR A 106 9.89 -12.90 -17.61
C TYR A 106 8.81 -12.43 -16.62
N TYR A 107 8.15 -11.29 -16.88
CA TYR A 107 7.12 -10.78 -15.98
C TYR A 107 5.90 -11.71 -15.92
N ARG A 108 5.45 -12.26 -17.05
CA ARG A 108 4.34 -13.24 -17.05
C ARG A 108 4.67 -14.48 -16.22
N ASP A 109 5.90 -15.00 -16.33
CA ASP A 109 6.32 -16.17 -15.57
C ASP A 109 6.38 -15.86 -14.07
N ARG A 110 6.84 -14.66 -13.69
CA ARG A 110 6.84 -14.22 -12.28
C ARG A 110 5.41 -14.11 -11.75
N LEU A 111 4.51 -13.43 -12.46
CA LEU A 111 3.09 -13.30 -12.07
C LEU A 111 2.38 -14.68 -12.00
N ASN A 112 2.81 -15.66 -12.77
CA ASN A 112 2.26 -17.03 -12.69
C ASN A 112 2.67 -17.77 -11.42
N GLN A 113 3.69 -17.32 -10.71
CA GLN A 113 4.21 -17.93 -9.47
C GLN A 113 3.64 -17.30 -8.20
N THR A 114 2.99 -16.15 -8.30
CA THR A 114 2.39 -15.38 -7.20
C THR A 114 0.89 -15.62 -7.09
N VAL A 115 0.24 -15.02 -6.11
CA VAL A 115 -1.22 -15.05 -5.95
C VAL A 115 -1.88 -14.41 -7.17
N LYS A 116 -2.81 -15.15 -7.79
CA LYS A 116 -3.56 -14.70 -8.97
C LYS A 116 -4.99 -14.37 -8.61
N LEU A 117 -5.43 -13.21 -9.03
CA LEU A 117 -6.80 -12.76 -8.87
C LEU A 117 -7.55 -12.84 -10.21
N THR A 118 -8.86 -13.07 -10.14
CA THR A 118 -9.81 -12.82 -11.22
C THR A 118 -10.95 -12.00 -10.62
N LEU A 119 -10.95 -10.72 -10.90
CA LEU A 119 -11.89 -9.75 -10.31
C LEU A 119 -12.90 -9.26 -11.35
N PRO A 120 -14.15 -8.93 -10.95
CA PRO A 120 -15.14 -8.37 -11.87
C PRO A 120 -14.82 -6.91 -12.28
N ASP A 121 -14.08 -6.17 -11.45
CA ASP A 121 -13.56 -4.84 -11.80
C ASP A 121 -12.25 -4.97 -12.59
N SER A 122 -12.33 -4.72 -13.90
CA SER A 122 -11.19 -4.86 -14.81
C SER A 122 -10.06 -3.85 -14.53
N ALA A 123 -10.37 -2.66 -14.03
CA ALA A 123 -9.35 -1.68 -13.67
C ALA A 123 -8.58 -2.13 -12.42
N LEU A 124 -9.30 -2.63 -11.43
CA LEU A 124 -8.69 -3.16 -10.21
C LEU A 124 -7.85 -4.42 -10.50
N GLN A 125 -8.34 -5.31 -11.39
CA GLN A 125 -7.60 -6.47 -11.88
C GLN A 125 -6.26 -6.06 -12.50
N GLN A 126 -6.29 -5.11 -13.44
CA GLN A 126 -5.07 -4.65 -14.11
C GLN A 126 -4.14 -3.90 -13.15
N ALA A 127 -4.68 -3.08 -12.26
CA ALA A 127 -3.88 -2.37 -11.26
C ALA A 127 -3.13 -3.34 -10.35
N TYR A 128 -3.76 -4.42 -9.92
CA TYR A 128 -3.14 -5.49 -9.14
C TYR A 128 -1.97 -6.17 -9.89
N GLU A 129 -2.17 -6.52 -11.16
CA GLU A 129 -1.13 -7.17 -11.97
C GLU A 129 0.06 -6.21 -12.21
N TRP A 130 -0.23 -4.96 -12.57
CA TRP A 130 0.80 -3.97 -12.80
C TRP A 130 1.55 -3.55 -11.53
N SER A 131 0.90 -3.56 -10.36
CA SER A 131 1.59 -3.30 -9.10
C SER A 131 2.67 -4.33 -8.81
N GLN A 132 2.42 -5.61 -9.10
CA GLN A 132 3.42 -6.67 -8.96
C GLN A 132 4.58 -6.49 -9.95
N VAL A 133 4.29 -6.15 -11.22
CA VAL A 133 5.33 -5.83 -12.21
C VAL A 133 6.19 -4.66 -11.72
N SER A 134 5.56 -3.62 -11.19
CA SER A 134 6.24 -2.43 -10.67
C SER A 134 7.18 -2.77 -9.50
N MET A 135 6.74 -3.58 -8.55
CA MET A 135 7.59 -4.05 -7.45
C MET A 135 8.79 -4.87 -7.95
N LEU A 136 8.58 -5.77 -8.92
CA LEU A 136 9.66 -6.55 -9.54
C LEU A 136 10.67 -5.67 -10.28
N GLN A 137 10.22 -4.61 -10.94
CA GLN A 137 11.10 -3.66 -11.62
C GLN A 137 12.04 -2.91 -10.67
N SER A 138 11.71 -2.82 -9.38
CA SER A 138 12.54 -2.15 -8.38
C SER A 138 13.64 -3.04 -7.81
N VAL A 139 13.70 -4.31 -8.20
CA VAL A 139 14.82 -5.21 -7.84
C VAL A 139 16.03 -4.84 -8.69
N VAL A 140 17.07 -4.36 -8.03
CA VAL A 140 18.31 -3.90 -8.68
C VAL A 140 19.50 -4.68 -8.15
N GLU A 141 20.26 -5.25 -9.08
CA GLU A 141 21.56 -5.84 -8.81
C GLU A 141 22.65 -4.76 -8.94
N ASN A 142 23.30 -4.44 -7.83
CA ASN A 142 24.46 -3.59 -7.81
C ASN A 142 25.70 -4.47 -7.72
N PRO A 143 26.67 -4.35 -8.65
CA PRO A 143 27.83 -5.27 -8.71
C PRO A 143 28.74 -5.23 -7.46
N PHE A 144 28.64 -4.17 -6.66
CA PHE A 144 29.46 -3.99 -5.47
C PHE A 144 28.67 -4.17 -4.16
N LEU A 145 27.40 -3.82 -4.17
CA LEU A 145 26.56 -3.84 -2.99
C LEU A 145 25.72 -5.11 -2.90
N GLY A 146 25.41 -5.75 -4.02
CA GLY A 146 24.50 -6.89 -4.12
C GLY A 146 23.10 -6.47 -4.58
N THR A 147 22.15 -7.38 -4.46
CA THR A 147 20.77 -7.18 -4.94
C THR A 147 19.88 -6.68 -3.83
N GLY A 148 19.13 -5.61 -4.09
CA GLY A 148 18.17 -5.01 -3.15
C GLY A 148 17.01 -4.32 -3.89
N LEU A 149 16.12 -3.68 -3.15
CA LEU A 149 15.00 -2.92 -3.69
C LEU A 149 15.32 -1.43 -3.63
N ILE A 150 15.23 -0.75 -4.79
CA ILE A 150 15.32 0.71 -4.85
C ILE A 150 13.93 1.33 -4.61
N ALA A 151 13.89 2.55 -4.07
CA ALA A 151 12.65 3.25 -3.77
C ALA A 151 11.86 3.64 -5.03
N GLY A 152 12.56 4.02 -6.09
CA GLY A 152 11.95 4.38 -7.37
C GLY A 152 12.99 4.55 -8.47
N TYR A 153 12.54 4.62 -9.72
CA TYR A 153 13.47 4.72 -10.87
C TYR A 153 14.00 6.12 -11.12
N GLN A 154 13.26 7.12 -10.72
CA GLN A 154 13.59 8.48 -11.08
C GLN A 154 14.27 9.22 -9.95
N THR A 155 15.11 10.16 -10.32
CA THR A 155 15.56 11.21 -9.42
C THR A 155 14.36 12.05 -9.00
N SER A 156 14.43 12.66 -7.85
CA SER A 156 13.42 13.60 -7.36
C SER A 156 13.44 14.88 -8.20
N GLY A 157 12.58 14.99 -9.22
CA GLY A 157 12.27 16.18 -9.99
C GLY A 157 13.35 17.27 -10.02
N GLU A 158 13.09 18.39 -9.36
CA GLU A 158 14.01 19.53 -9.24
C GLU A 158 15.09 19.33 -8.15
N ASP A 159 14.97 18.32 -7.32
CA ASP A 159 15.99 18.00 -6.32
C ASP A 159 17.25 17.49 -7.04
N GLN A 160 18.41 18.02 -6.68
CA GLN A 160 19.68 17.66 -7.31
C GLN A 160 20.19 16.28 -6.87
N ARG A 161 19.53 15.62 -5.93
CA ARG A 161 19.88 14.29 -5.43
C ARG A 161 19.18 13.19 -6.23
N PRO A 162 19.90 12.20 -6.79
CA PRO A 162 19.31 11.04 -7.46
C PRO A 162 18.73 10.02 -6.45
N GLY A 163 18.10 10.50 -5.36
CA GLY A 163 17.81 9.74 -4.16
C GLY A 163 16.91 8.53 -4.38
N TYR A 164 15.85 8.61 -5.20
CA TYR A 164 14.87 7.53 -5.30
C TYR A 164 15.38 6.27 -6.01
N ALA A 165 16.40 6.35 -6.85
CA ALA A 165 17.07 5.18 -7.39
C ALA A 165 18.07 4.54 -6.41
N TRP A 166 17.96 4.82 -5.13
CA TRP A 166 18.76 4.23 -4.05
C TRP A 166 17.96 3.18 -3.28
N PHE A 167 18.66 2.40 -2.47
CA PHE A 167 18.05 1.43 -1.59
C PHE A 167 17.62 2.11 -0.29
N PHE A 168 16.33 2.07 0.03
CA PHE A 168 15.78 2.65 1.25
C PHE A 168 15.24 1.57 2.18
N GLY A 169 15.51 1.73 3.47
CA GLY A 169 14.99 0.80 4.48
C GLY A 169 13.48 0.86 4.59
N ARG A 170 12.90 2.04 4.75
CA ARG A 170 11.45 2.23 4.90
C ARG A 170 10.68 1.74 3.68
N ASP A 171 11.13 2.13 2.47
CA ASP A 171 10.46 1.81 1.21
C ASP A 171 10.44 0.30 0.94
N ALA A 172 11.60 -0.33 1.10
CA ALA A 172 11.73 -1.78 0.92
C ALA A 172 10.88 -2.56 1.93
N LEU A 173 10.81 -2.09 3.20
CA LEU A 173 10.09 -2.80 4.26
C LEU A 173 8.57 -2.64 4.14
N TRP A 174 8.05 -1.46 3.80
CA TRP A 174 6.63 -1.31 3.49
C TRP A 174 6.23 -2.09 2.24
N THR A 175 7.12 -2.18 1.24
CA THR A 175 6.89 -2.99 0.05
C THR A 175 6.91 -4.48 0.36
N SER A 176 7.74 -4.92 1.32
CA SER A 176 7.81 -6.33 1.72
C SER A 176 6.48 -6.89 2.18
N PHE A 177 5.62 -6.11 2.85
CA PHE A 177 4.27 -6.57 3.22
C PHE A 177 3.45 -6.96 1.98
N ALA A 178 3.45 -6.14 0.93
CA ALA A 178 2.76 -6.48 -0.31
C ALA A 178 3.40 -7.67 -1.06
N LEU A 179 4.73 -7.81 -0.99
CA LEU A 179 5.44 -8.98 -1.54
C LEU A 179 5.05 -10.27 -0.81
N ASP A 180 4.93 -10.21 0.51
CA ASP A 180 4.48 -11.35 1.32
C ASP A 180 3.01 -11.68 1.04
N ASP A 181 2.13 -10.68 0.94
CA ASP A 181 0.72 -10.85 0.59
C ASP A 181 0.55 -11.45 -0.82
N THR A 182 1.34 -11.03 -1.80
CA THR A 182 1.36 -11.60 -3.16
C THR A 182 2.10 -12.93 -3.22
N GLN A 183 2.78 -13.32 -2.14
CA GLN A 183 3.61 -14.51 -2.01
C GLN A 183 4.83 -14.52 -2.94
N ASP A 184 5.37 -13.35 -3.29
CA ASP A 184 6.70 -13.22 -3.89
C ASP A 184 7.79 -13.24 -2.80
N PHE A 185 7.84 -14.34 -2.07
CA PHE A 185 8.75 -14.53 -0.94
C PHE A 185 10.23 -14.42 -1.33
N ALA A 186 10.57 -14.73 -2.56
CA ALA A 186 11.96 -14.60 -3.04
C ALA A 186 12.40 -13.14 -3.07
N THR A 187 11.54 -12.24 -3.53
CA THR A 187 11.83 -10.81 -3.56
C THR A 187 11.80 -10.20 -2.17
N ALA A 188 10.82 -10.56 -1.33
CA ALA A 188 10.76 -10.12 0.07
C ALA A 188 12.03 -10.51 0.85
N ARG A 189 12.48 -11.76 0.71
CA ARG A 189 13.73 -12.24 1.31
C ARG A 189 14.95 -11.44 0.85
N THR A 190 15.03 -11.15 -0.46
CA THR A 190 16.13 -10.36 -1.03
C THR A 190 16.21 -8.97 -0.38
N ALA A 191 15.08 -8.31 -0.17
CA ALA A 191 15.01 -7.01 0.51
C ALA A 191 15.52 -7.09 1.94
N LEU A 192 15.06 -8.09 2.70
CA LEU A 192 15.43 -8.29 4.11
C LEU A 192 16.93 -8.63 4.27
N GLU A 193 17.45 -9.54 3.46
CA GLU A 193 18.87 -9.94 3.51
C GLU A 193 19.79 -8.78 3.09
N PHE A 194 19.38 -7.94 2.11
CA PHE A 194 20.16 -6.77 1.74
C PHE A 194 20.24 -5.76 2.88
N LEU A 195 19.15 -5.45 3.56
CA LEU A 195 19.15 -4.53 4.69
C LEU A 195 19.92 -5.08 5.90
N ALA A 196 19.81 -6.37 6.19
CA ALA A 196 20.58 -7.03 7.23
C ALA A 196 22.10 -6.91 7.00
N LYS A 197 22.55 -7.09 5.75
CA LYS A 197 23.96 -6.98 5.36
C LYS A 197 24.58 -5.63 5.74
N TYR A 198 23.77 -4.56 5.71
CA TYR A 198 24.23 -3.19 5.97
C TYR A 198 23.73 -2.65 7.31
N GLN A 199 23.29 -3.53 8.22
CA GLN A 199 22.92 -3.13 9.57
C GLN A 199 24.10 -2.51 10.32
N ARG A 200 23.87 -1.40 11.01
CA ARG A 200 24.88 -0.74 11.86
C ARG A 200 25.24 -1.63 13.07
N ALA A 201 26.44 -1.49 13.58
CA ALA A 201 26.95 -2.33 14.67
C ALA A 201 26.10 -2.28 15.96
N ASP A 202 25.35 -1.20 16.20
CA ASP A 202 24.42 -1.07 17.32
C ASP A 202 23.02 -1.62 17.03
N GLY A 203 22.79 -2.17 15.85
CA GLY A 203 21.53 -2.79 15.43
C GLY A 203 20.64 -1.91 14.56
N LYS A 204 20.97 -0.62 14.33
CA LYS A 204 20.15 0.27 13.50
C LYS A 204 20.13 -0.18 12.04
N ILE A 205 18.95 -0.18 11.42
CA ILE A 205 18.77 -0.40 9.98
C ILE A 205 18.97 0.93 9.23
N ALA A 206 19.62 0.86 8.07
CA ALA A 206 19.88 2.03 7.26
C ALA A 206 18.58 2.71 6.78
N HIS A 207 18.60 4.04 6.76
CA HIS A 207 17.55 4.82 6.13
C HIS A 207 17.67 4.74 4.61
N GLU A 208 18.86 5.08 4.09
CA GLU A 208 19.15 5.05 2.67
C GLU A 208 20.58 4.56 2.39
N ILE A 209 20.74 3.87 1.27
CA ILE A 209 22.03 3.38 0.78
C ILE A 209 22.15 3.77 -0.69
N SER A 210 23.10 4.67 -0.99
CA SER A 210 23.38 5.09 -2.37
C SER A 210 23.89 3.91 -3.21
N GLN A 211 23.59 3.92 -4.51
CA GLN A 211 24.18 2.98 -5.48
C GLN A 211 25.72 3.06 -5.53
N GLY A 212 26.28 4.21 -5.14
CA GLY A 212 27.73 4.42 -5.03
C GLY A 212 28.31 4.29 -3.64
N ALA A 213 27.57 3.68 -2.68
CA ALA A 213 27.98 3.61 -1.28
C ALA A 213 29.33 2.90 -1.02
N ASN A 214 29.80 2.06 -1.95
CA ASN A 214 31.13 1.44 -1.89
C ASN A 214 32.26 2.35 -2.38
N LEU A 215 31.96 3.44 -3.04
CA LEU A 215 32.95 4.37 -3.62
C LEU A 215 33.28 5.52 -2.67
N VAL A 216 32.49 5.76 -1.65
CA VAL A 216 32.63 6.81 -0.66
C VAL A 216 32.41 6.21 0.74
N PRO A 217 32.88 6.85 1.82
CA PRO A 217 32.63 6.39 3.19
C PRO A 217 31.15 6.63 3.61
N TRP A 218 30.19 6.07 2.88
CA TRP A 218 28.75 6.29 3.01
C TRP A 218 28.26 6.09 4.44
N PHE A 219 28.57 4.96 5.04
CA PHE A 219 28.05 4.57 6.35
C PHE A 219 28.73 5.28 7.54
N THR A 220 29.80 6.00 7.31
CA THR A 220 30.59 6.66 8.38
C THR A 220 30.61 8.19 8.28
N GLN A 221 30.45 8.74 7.10
CA GLN A 221 30.53 10.20 6.88
C GLN A 221 29.21 10.81 6.36
N MET A 222 28.29 9.99 5.84
CA MET A 222 27.00 10.48 5.37
C MET A 222 25.94 10.29 6.46
N PRO A 223 25.56 11.33 7.22
CA PRO A 223 24.66 11.19 8.36
C PRO A 223 23.26 10.71 7.96
N TYR A 224 22.83 11.01 6.73
CA TYR A 224 21.52 10.63 6.21
C TYR A 224 21.37 9.12 6.01
N ALA A 225 22.47 8.37 5.86
CA ALA A 225 22.43 6.90 5.86
C ALA A 225 21.69 6.32 7.08
N TRP A 226 21.65 7.06 8.19
CA TRP A 226 21.06 6.64 9.47
C TRP A 226 19.98 7.59 9.99
N ALA A 227 19.37 8.39 9.13
CA ALA A 227 18.50 9.49 9.53
C ALA A 227 17.17 9.03 10.15
N SER A 228 16.61 7.90 9.73
CA SER A 228 15.30 7.44 10.22
C SER A 228 15.39 6.62 11.50
N ALA A 229 14.31 6.68 12.30
CA ALA A 229 14.09 5.83 13.47
C ALA A 229 13.22 4.60 13.15
N ASP A 230 12.38 4.68 12.13
CA ASP A 230 11.32 3.71 11.82
C ASP A 230 11.78 2.48 11.03
N ALA A 231 12.82 2.58 10.19
CA ALA A 231 13.31 1.44 9.42
C ALA A 231 13.70 0.25 10.33
N THR A 232 14.17 0.52 11.53
CA THR A 232 14.62 -0.53 12.47
C THR A 232 13.48 -1.37 13.03
N PRO A 233 12.41 -0.81 13.63
CA PRO A 233 11.25 -1.61 14.03
C PRO A 233 10.52 -2.24 12.84
N LEU A 234 10.41 -1.55 11.70
CA LEU A 234 9.82 -2.11 10.48
C LEU A 234 10.56 -3.37 10.00
N TYR A 235 11.88 -3.42 10.13
CA TYR A 235 12.65 -4.62 9.78
C TYR A 235 12.25 -5.84 10.62
N VAL A 236 12.02 -5.67 11.92
CA VAL A 236 11.57 -6.75 12.80
C VAL A 236 10.18 -7.24 12.40
N ILE A 237 9.28 -6.31 12.08
CA ILE A 237 7.91 -6.63 11.64
C ILE A 237 7.93 -7.39 10.31
N ALA A 238 8.63 -6.86 9.30
CA ALA A 238 8.71 -7.46 7.98
C ALA A 238 9.37 -8.84 8.01
N ALA A 239 10.40 -9.03 8.85
CA ALA A 239 11.02 -10.35 9.05
C ALA A 239 10.02 -11.38 9.63
N ASN A 240 9.16 -10.97 10.57
CA ASN A 240 8.09 -11.82 11.09
C ASN A 240 7.06 -12.18 10.04
N GLU A 241 6.54 -11.19 9.29
CA GLU A 241 5.55 -11.41 8.24
C GLU A 241 6.07 -12.37 7.18
N TYR A 242 7.29 -12.14 6.70
CA TYR A 242 7.96 -13.03 5.76
C TYR A 242 8.03 -14.48 6.30
N VAL A 243 8.52 -14.66 7.53
CA VAL A 243 8.70 -16.00 8.12
C VAL A 243 7.34 -16.69 8.32
N VAL A 244 6.35 -15.99 8.86
CA VAL A 244 5.03 -16.57 9.14
C VAL A 244 4.33 -17.00 7.86
N GLN A 245 4.37 -16.18 6.80
CA GLN A 245 3.67 -16.48 5.56
C GLN A 245 4.43 -17.49 4.69
N SER A 246 5.77 -17.38 4.58
CA SER A 246 6.60 -18.27 3.77
C SER A 246 6.87 -19.62 4.40
N GLY A 247 6.94 -19.69 5.75
CA GLY A 247 7.42 -20.85 6.49
C GLY A 247 8.94 -21.00 6.54
N ASP A 248 9.71 -20.01 6.08
CA ASP A 248 11.18 -20.03 6.04
C ASP A 248 11.79 -19.83 7.45
N LEU A 249 11.68 -20.86 8.29
CA LEU A 249 12.26 -20.82 9.63
C LEU A 249 13.80 -20.73 9.59
N GLU A 250 14.43 -21.25 8.54
CA GLU A 250 15.89 -21.18 8.37
C GLU A 250 16.34 -19.72 8.22
N PHE A 251 15.60 -18.89 7.51
CA PHE A 251 15.85 -17.44 7.45
C PHE A 251 15.84 -16.82 8.85
N ALA A 252 14.82 -17.11 9.66
CA ALA A 252 14.75 -16.59 11.03
C ALA A 252 15.93 -17.05 11.89
N GLN A 253 16.36 -18.32 11.75
CA GLN A 253 17.51 -18.85 12.49
C GLN A 253 18.82 -18.16 12.09
N ARG A 254 19.07 -17.99 10.78
CA ARG A 254 20.30 -17.37 10.27
C ARG A 254 20.37 -15.87 10.57
N ASN A 255 19.23 -15.18 10.53
CA ASN A 255 19.15 -13.74 10.71
C ASN A 255 18.76 -13.33 12.14
N TRP A 256 18.70 -14.28 13.10
CA TRP A 256 18.27 -13.99 14.46
C TRP A 256 19.08 -12.87 15.12
N GLU A 257 20.39 -12.84 14.93
CA GLU A 257 21.25 -11.80 15.50
C GLU A 257 20.91 -10.42 14.93
N HIS A 258 20.65 -10.31 13.63
CA HIS A 258 20.23 -9.05 13.01
C HIS A 258 18.88 -8.58 13.56
N ILE A 259 17.90 -9.47 13.65
CA ILE A 259 16.57 -9.19 14.19
C ILE A 259 16.67 -8.78 15.66
N TRP A 260 17.43 -9.51 16.45
CA TRP A 260 17.64 -9.23 17.87
C TRP A 260 18.36 -7.90 18.09
N ASN A 261 19.42 -7.61 17.34
CA ASN A 261 20.13 -6.34 17.42
C ASN A 261 19.26 -5.15 17.02
N ALA A 262 18.41 -5.30 16.00
CA ALA A 262 17.42 -4.29 15.64
C ALA A 262 16.46 -3.99 16.81
N TYR A 263 15.99 -5.02 17.50
CA TYR A 263 15.16 -4.85 18.69
C TYR A 263 15.93 -4.24 19.86
N GLN A 264 17.19 -4.62 20.09
CA GLN A 264 18.03 -4.00 21.14
C GLN A 264 18.26 -2.52 20.86
N PHE A 265 18.50 -2.15 19.60
CA PHE A 265 18.56 -0.74 19.20
C PHE A 265 17.24 -0.04 19.52
N LEU A 266 16.08 -0.62 19.12
CA LEU A 266 14.78 -0.07 19.43
C LEU A 266 14.60 0.19 20.94
N LEU A 267 14.95 -0.81 21.78
CA LEU A 267 14.87 -0.65 23.24
C LEU A 267 15.74 0.49 23.76
N SER A 268 16.90 0.72 23.16
CA SER A 268 17.80 1.81 23.54
C SER A 268 17.23 3.21 23.29
N THR A 269 16.17 3.31 22.47
CA THR A 269 15.52 4.58 22.15
C THR A 269 14.44 4.98 23.15
N TYR A 270 14.04 4.06 24.05
CA TYR A 270 13.01 4.35 25.05
C TYR A 270 13.54 5.22 26.19
N ASP A 271 12.75 6.18 26.60
CA ASP A 271 13.04 7.01 27.77
C ASP A 271 12.27 6.57 29.03
N GLY A 272 12.39 7.34 30.11
CA GLY A 272 11.70 7.06 31.37
C GLY A 272 10.16 7.16 31.29
N SER A 273 9.59 7.72 30.22
CA SER A 273 8.12 7.67 29.97
C SER A 273 7.66 6.33 29.45
N GLY A 274 8.58 5.48 28.99
CA GLY A 274 8.30 4.19 28.39
C GLY A 274 7.91 4.28 26.93
N LEU A 275 8.15 5.42 26.24
CA LEU A 275 7.90 5.64 24.83
C LEU A 275 9.22 5.69 24.04
N PRO A 276 9.23 5.20 22.78
CA PRO A 276 10.39 5.35 21.92
C PRO A 276 10.58 6.81 21.52
N GLN A 277 11.83 7.24 21.41
CA GLN A 277 12.15 8.65 21.09
C GLN A 277 12.51 8.81 19.63
N ASN A 278 11.96 9.84 18.98
CA ASN A 278 12.48 10.37 17.72
C ASN A 278 13.68 11.29 17.96
N TYR A 279 13.62 12.08 19.01
CA TYR A 279 14.67 13.06 19.35
C TYR A 279 16.02 12.39 19.55
N LYS A 280 17.05 12.83 18.82
CA LYS A 280 18.42 12.28 18.79
C LYS A 280 18.54 10.85 18.24
N VAL A 281 17.45 10.22 17.82
CA VAL A 281 17.47 8.88 17.20
C VAL A 281 17.33 9.01 15.69
N GLY A 282 16.34 9.77 15.23
CA GLY A 282 16.00 9.98 13.83
C GLY A 282 14.55 10.40 13.68
N HIS A 283 14.21 10.86 12.49
CA HIS A 283 12.81 11.13 12.17
C HIS A 283 12.00 9.81 12.13
N GLY A 284 10.72 9.93 12.40
CA GLY A 284 9.76 8.87 12.07
C GLY A 284 9.49 8.88 10.57
N TRP A 285 8.21 9.02 10.20
CA TRP A 285 7.89 9.19 8.79
C TRP A 285 8.11 10.64 8.32
N VAL A 286 7.80 11.63 9.15
CA VAL A 286 8.00 13.05 8.84
C VAL A 286 9.47 13.44 9.05
N GLU A 287 10.13 13.85 7.97
CA GLU A 287 11.58 14.12 7.96
C GLU A 287 11.94 15.60 8.18
N GLY A 288 10.96 16.49 8.05
CA GLY A 288 11.21 17.94 8.14
C GLY A 288 9.94 18.77 8.12
N GLY A 289 10.11 20.09 8.01
CA GLY A 289 9.03 21.05 7.98
C GLY A 289 8.45 21.37 9.36
N PRO A 290 7.24 21.95 9.43
CA PRO A 290 6.68 22.47 10.68
C PRO A 290 6.28 21.38 11.70
N LEU A 291 6.21 20.12 11.29
CA LEU A 291 5.93 18.98 12.18
C LEU A 291 7.19 18.36 12.79
N PHE A 292 8.35 18.82 12.44
CA PHE A 292 9.63 18.27 12.91
C PHE A 292 10.51 19.40 13.52
N PRO A 293 11.28 19.13 14.58
CA PRO A 293 11.42 17.86 15.30
C PRO A 293 10.32 17.66 16.36
N VAL A 294 10.04 16.38 16.66
CA VAL A 294 9.15 15.96 17.75
C VAL A 294 9.87 15.00 18.69
N LYS A 295 9.34 14.81 19.89
CA LYS A 295 9.88 13.87 20.86
C LYS A 295 9.55 12.43 20.49
N THR A 296 8.27 12.15 20.25
CA THR A 296 7.75 10.83 19.90
C THR A 296 6.56 10.99 18.98
N GLU A 297 6.62 10.43 17.77
CA GLU A 297 5.47 10.34 16.88
C GLU A 297 4.57 9.15 17.25
N LEU A 298 3.24 9.28 17.10
CA LEU A 298 2.29 8.17 17.17
C LEU A 298 2.67 7.05 16.18
N TYR A 299 3.06 7.43 14.97
CA TYR A 299 3.56 6.50 13.95
C TYR A 299 4.73 5.66 14.47
N GLN A 300 5.76 6.32 15.03
CA GLN A 300 6.96 5.66 15.56
C GLN A 300 6.64 4.74 16.73
N ASP A 301 5.74 5.16 17.64
CA ASP A 301 5.31 4.31 18.75
C ASP A 301 4.51 3.10 18.24
N GLY A 302 3.62 3.30 17.26
CA GLY A 302 2.84 2.23 16.65
C GLY A 302 3.72 1.14 16.04
N VAL A 303 4.69 1.48 15.17
CA VAL A 303 5.61 0.48 14.59
C VAL A 303 6.51 -0.14 15.66
N SER A 304 6.84 0.59 16.72
CA SER A 304 7.66 0.06 17.82
C SER A 304 6.91 -0.97 18.66
N VAL A 305 5.63 -0.73 18.95
CA VAL A 305 4.75 -1.69 19.67
C VAL A 305 4.56 -2.95 18.83
N GLU A 306 4.31 -2.79 17.52
CA GLU A 306 4.17 -3.94 16.62
C GLU A 306 5.45 -4.78 16.51
N ALA A 307 6.61 -4.15 16.47
CA ALA A 307 7.88 -4.87 16.45
C ALA A 307 8.08 -5.78 17.69
N ILE A 308 7.54 -5.40 18.84
CA ILE A 308 7.55 -6.25 20.05
C ILE A 308 6.69 -7.49 19.83
N ARG A 309 5.48 -7.36 19.27
CA ARG A 309 4.60 -8.50 18.95
C ARG A 309 5.23 -9.42 17.89
N ALA A 310 5.81 -8.84 16.86
CA ALA A 310 6.52 -9.56 15.81
C ALA A 310 7.67 -10.38 16.36
N LEU A 311 8.48 -9.80 17.25
CA LEU A 311 9.57 -10.53 17.90
C LEU A 311 9.08 -11.62 18.86
N ALA A 312 7.95 -11.40 19.55
CA ALA A 312 7.33 -12.43 20.37
C ALA A 312 6.91 -13.66 19.53
N SER A 313 6.32 -13.41 18.36
CA SER A 313 5.96 -14.43 17.37
C SER A 313 7.19 -15.22 16.89
N LEU A 314 8.21 -14.54 16.40
CA LEU A 314 9.48 -15.17 15.97
C LEU A 314 10.14 -15.96 17.09
N SER A 315 10.14 -15.43 18.33
CA SER A 315 10.67 -16.11 19.49
C SER A 315 9.95 -17.42 19.77
N GLN A 316 8.62 -17.44 19.64
CA GLN A 316 7.80 -18.63 19.78
C GLN A 316 8.17 -19.68 18.72
N LEU A 317 8.28 -19.27 17.45
CA LEU A 317 8.64 -20.15 16.34
C LEU A 317 10.04 -20.76 16.50
N LEU A 318 10.97 -20.00 17.06
CA LEU A 318 12.35 -20.45 17.35
C LEU A 318 12.49 -21.21 18.68
N GLY A 319 11.37 -21.53 19.35
CA GLY A 319 11.37 -22.27 20.61
C GLY A 319 11.84 -21.47 21.84
N LYS A 320 11.99 -20.15 21.74
CA LYS A 320 12.41 -19.25 22.83
C LYS A 320 11.18 -18.82 23.67
N LYS A 321 10.49 -19.79 24.27
CA LYS A 321 9.17 -19.61 24.91
C LYS A 321 9.16 -18.55 26.02
N ASP A 322 10.17 -18.54 26.90
CA ASP A 322 10.22 -17.56 28.00
C ASP A 322 10.36 -16.13 27.48
N LEU A 323 11.18 -15.93 26.41
CA LEU A 323 11.30 -14.64 25.75
C LEU A 323 9.99 -14.22 25.08
N SER A 324 9.34 -15.15 24.38
CA SER A 324 8.03 -14.89 23.76
C SER A 324 6.99 -14.45 24.79
N GLN A 325 6.92 -15.10 25.93
CA GLN A 325 5.99 -14.74 27.01
C GLN A 325 6.29 -13.33 27.59
N GLN A 326 7.56 -13.01 27.83
CA GLN A 326 7.96 -11.68 28.31
C GLN A 326 7.61 -10.58 27.31
N LEU A 327 7.84 -10.83 26.00
CA LEU A 327 7.53 -9.88 24.94
C LEU A 327 6.02 -9.67 24.77
N ASN A 328 5.20 -10.72 24.92
CA ASN A 328 3.75 -10.57 24.89
C ASN A 328 3.22 -9.70 26.05
N GLN A 329 3.76 -9.87 27.26
CA GLN A 329 3.40 -9.00 28.39
C GLN A 329 3.85 -7.55 28.16
N LEU A 330 5.04 -7.37 27.57
CA LEU A 330 5.53 -6.04 27.21
C LEU A 330 4.67 -5.41 26.13
N PHE A 331 4.27 -6.17 25.11
CA PHE A 331 3.37 -5.72 24.05
C PHE A 331 2.05 -5.19 24.62
N ASP A 332 1.38 -5.94 25.48
CA ASP A 332 0.11 -5.50 26.10
C ASP A 332 0.29 -4.18 26.86
N THR A 333 1.35 -4.08 27.66
CA THR A 333 1.68 -2.85 28.40
C THR A 333 1.93 -1.66 27.49
N LYS A 334 2.65 -1.87 26.38
CA LYS A 334 3.00 -0.80 25.44
C LYS A 334 1.79 -0.36 24.61
N ARG A 335 0.94 -1.31 24.18
CA ARG A 335 -0.31 -1.01 23.50
C ARG A 335 -1.26 -0.18 24.35
N GLU A 336 -1.41 -0.52 25.63
CA GLU A 336 -2.21 0.29 26.56
C GLU A 336 -1.64 1.69 26.74
N LEU A 337 -0.30 1.80 26.85
CA LEU A 337 0.38 3.10 26.97
C LEU A 337 0.14 3.96 25.74
N LEU A 338 0.30 3.42 24.52
CA LEU A 338 0.02 4.08 23.26
C LEU A 338 -1.41 4.66 23.23
N ASN A 339 -2.41 3.83 23.48
CA ASN A 339 -3.82 4.22 23.44
C ASN A 339 -4.19 5.30 24.48
N ARG A 340 -3.53 5.27 25.64
CA ARG A 340 -3.74 6.28 26.68
C ARG A 340 -3.00 7.58 26.41
N THR A 341 -1.80 7.50 25.86
CA THR A 341 -0.91 8.67 25.69
C THR A 341 -1.39 9.59 24.58
N PHE A 342 -1.78 9.05 23.43
CA PHE A 342 -2.03 9.86 22.23
C PHE A 342 -3.52 10.20 22.03
N TRP A 343 -4.45 9.63 22.78
CA TRP A 343 -5.86 9.94 22.60
C TRP A 343 -6.25 11.28 23.19
N ILE A 344 -6.91 12.13 22.39
CA ILE A 344 -7.47 13.43 22.82
C ILE A 344 -8.99 13.29 22.86
N SER A 345 -9.54 13.31 24.08
CA SER A 345 -10.98 13.06 24.31
C SER A 345 -11.86 14.21 23.84
N GLU A 346 -11.35 15.44 23.88
CA GLU A 346 -12.05 16.66 23.51
C GLU A 346 -12.32 16.74 22.01
N THR A 347 -11.34 16.39 21.20
CA THR A 347 -11.39 16.44 19.75
C THR A 347 -11.63 15.06 19.10
N ARG A 348 -11.59 13.99 19.93
CA ARG A 348 -11.90 12.61 19.54
C ARG A 348 -11.03 12.05 18.41
N HIS A 349 -9.73 12.30 18.49
CA HIS A 349 -8.74 11.72 17.60
C HIS A 349 -7.43 11.42 18.34
N TYR A 350 -6.55 10.69 17.69
CA TYR A 350 -5.19 10.48 18.19
C TYR A 350 -4.29 11.65 17.75
N ALA A 351 -3.54 12.21 18.70
CA ALA A 351 -2.55 13.25 18.45
C ALA A 351 -1.46 12.76 17.49
N PHE A 352 -0.90 13.68 16.71
CA PHE A 352 0.22 13.39 15.83
C PHE A 352 1.46 12.91 16.60
N ALA A 353 1.81 13.58 17.67
CA ALA A 353 3.07 13.35 18.40
C ALA A 353 3.03 13.93 19.83
N LEU A 354 4.09 13.69 20.58
CA LEU A 354 4.51 14.51 21.73
C LEU A 354 5.61 15.47 21.29
N ASP A 355 5.50 16.75 21.67
CA ASP A 355 6.54 17.75 21.49
C ASP A 355 7.73 17.54 22.47
N ASP A 356 8.75 18.39 22.39
CA ASP A 356 9.94 18.35 23.24
C ASP A 356 9.65 18.51 24.75
N LYS A 357 8.48 19.07 25.09
CA LYS A 357 7.98 19.23 26.47
C LYS A 357 7.01 18.12 26.88
N SER A 358 6.89 17.08 26.07
CA SER A 358 5.91 15.97 26.25
C SER A 358 4.45 16.43 26.24
N LYS A 359 4.13 17.53 25.55
CA LYS A 359 2.77 17.98 25.29
C LYS A 359 2.27 17.37 23.98
N LEU A 360 1.00 17.00 23.94
CA LEU A 360 0.34 16.50 22.75
C LEU A 360 0.34 17.56 21.63
N VAL A 361 0.78 17.15 20.45
CA VAL A 361 0.61 17.89 19.20
C VAL A 361 -0.77 17.52 18.66
N ASP A 362 -1.74 18.40 18.96
CA ASP A 362 -3.18 18.20 18.63
C ASP A 362 -3.43 18.52 17.15
N ILE A 363 -2.98 17.64 16.29
CA ILE A 363 -3.16 17.71 14.83
C ILE A 363 -3.63 16.35 14.35
N PRO A 364 -4.84 16.24 13.77
CA PRO A 364 -5.31 15.02 13.11
C PRO A 364 -4.41 14.72 11.90
N SER A 365 -3.92 13.51 11.83
CA SER A 365 -3.05 13.07 10.74
C SER A 365 -3.41 11.64 10.30
N VAL A 366 -3.28 11.39 9.00
CA VAL A 366 -3.41 10.05 8.42
C VAL A 366 -2.41 9.05 9.01
N LEU A 367 -1.32 9.50 9.63
CA LEU A 367 -0.33 8.62 10.26
C LEU A 367 -0.92 7.77 11.41
N ALA A 368 -2.09 8.17 11.97
CA ALA A 368 -2.84 7.34 12.91
C ALA A 368 -3.33 6.02 12.29
N THR A 369 -3.40 5.92 10.96
CA THR A 369 -3.80 4.68 10.27
C THR A 369 -2.73 3.59 10.35
N VAL A 370 -1.47 3.90 10.64
CA VAL A 370 -0.41 2.88 10.79
C VAL A 370 -0.60 2.01 12.03
N PRO A 371 -0.76 2.53 13.26
CA PRO A 371 -1.14 1.67 14.38
C PRO A 371 -2.51 1.00 14.18
N MET A 372 -3.42 1.58 13.36
CA MET A 372 -4.67 0.90 12.97
C MET A 372 -4.40 -0.26 12.01
N TRP A 373 -3.48 -0.13 11.05
CA TRP A 373 -3.05 -1.23 10.17
C TRP A 373 -2.70 -2.48 10.96
N PHE A 374 -1.99 -2.31 12.09
CA PHE A 374 -1.59 -3.40 12.96
C PHE A 374 -2.66 -3.78 14.00
N GLY A 375 -3.81 -3.10 14.06
CA GLY A 375 -4.88 -3.38 15.00
C GLY A 375 -4.54 -3.01 16.45
N LEU A 376 -3.72 -2.00 16.66
CA LEU A 376 -3.21 -1.60 17.98
C LEU A 376 -4.14 -0.64 18.72
N LEU A 377 -4.98 0.09 18.00
CA LEU A 377 -5.84 1.12 18.60
C LEU A 377 -7.16 0.55 19.12
N ASP A 378 -7.70 1.19 20.17
CA ASP A 378 -9.01 0.84 20.72
C ASP A 378 -10.09 1.02 19.64
N PRO A 379 -10.98 0.02 19.40
CA PRO A 379 -11.94 0.04 18.29
C PRO A 379 -12.80 1.30 18.22
N ASP A 380 -13.43 1.70 19.34
CA ASP A 380 -14.30 2.88 19.40
C ASP A 380 -13.56 4.18 19.05
N LYS A 381 -12.31 4.31 19.52
CA LYS A 381 -11.46 5.48 19.24
C LYS A 381 -10.97 5.48 17.81
N ALA A 382 -10.60 4.32 17.29
CA ALA A 382 -10.19 4.16 15.89
C ALA A 382 -11.32 4.52 14.93
N THR A 383 -12.54 4.04 15.16
CA THR A 383 -13.74 4.35 14.37
C THR A 383 -14.04 5.86 14.35
N GLN A 384 -13.92 6.53 15.51
CA GLN A 384 -14.09 7.99 15.58
C GLN A 384 -13.03 8.73 14.77
N THR A 385 -11.77 8.28 14.85
CA THR A 385 -10.67 8.85 14.06
C THR A 385 -10.88 8.63 12.56
N ILE A 386 -11.30 7.43 12.12
CA ILE A 386 -11.62 7.13 10.72
C ILE A 386 -12.73 8.07 10.21
N THR A 387 -13.78 8.31 11.00
CA THR A 387 -14.85 9.24 10.62
C THR A 387 -14.31 10.64 10.30
N GLN A 388 -13.34 11.15 11.07
CA GLN A 388 -12.69 12.43 10.79
C GLN A 388 -11.79 12.36 9.55
N LEU A 389 -11.02 11.29 9.41
CA LEU A 389 -10.13 11.09 8.25
C LEU A 389 -10.91 10.93 6.94
N SER A 390 -12.16 10.50 6.97
CA SER A 390 -13.02 10.36 5.79
C SER A 390 -13.60 11.69 5.30
N ALA A 391 -13.47 12.76 6.08
CA ALA A 391 -14.00 14.07 5.74
C ALA A 391 -13.22 14.74 4.58
N PRO A 392 -13.85 15.68 3.83
CA PRO A 392 -13.25 16.31 2.65
C PRO A 392 -11.98 17.11 2.94
N ASP A 393 -11.77 17.56 4.16
CA ASP A 393 -10.56 18.26 4.58
C ASP A 393 -9.35 17.33 4.74
N GLN A 394 -9.58 16.02 4.95
CA GLN A 394 -8.52 15.01 5.04
C GLN A 394 -8.41 14.18 3.75
N ARG A 395 -9.53 13.85 3.10
CA ARG A 395 -9.58 12.94 1.96
C ARG A 395 -9.91 13.67 0.66
N THR A 396 -9.14 13.38 -0.40
CA THR A 396 -9.39 13.81 -1.78
C THR A 396 -9.95 12.66 -2.63
N ASP A 397 -10.21 12.90 -3.92
CA ASP A 397 -10.60 11.85 -4.88
C ASP A 397 -9.41 10.98 -5.29
N TRP A 398 -8.17 11.45 -5.08
CA TRP A 398 -6.93 10.75 -5.40
C TRP A 398 -6.19 10.23 -4.16
N GLY A 399 -6.77 10.36 -2.95
CA GLY A 399 -6.23 9.75 -1.74
C GLY A 399 -6.25 10.64 -0.50
N MET A 400 -5.43 10.27 0.47
CA MET A 400 -5.40 10.86 1.81
C MET A 400 -4.33 11.95 1.92
N ARG A 401 -4.73 13.12 2.42
CA ARG A 401 -3.77 14.16 2.86
C ARG A 401 -3.09 13.74 4.14
N ILE A 402 -1.85 14.18 4.31
CA ILE A 402 -1.14 13.96 5.58
C ILE A 402 -1.81 14.70 6.75
N LEU A 403 -2.31 15.91 6.50
CA LEU A 403 -3.01 16.75 7.46
C LEU A 403 -4.33 17.27 6.88
N SER A 404 -5.26 17.63 7.77
CA SER A 404 -6.48 18.37 7.42
C SER A 404 -6.15 19.74 6.82
N THR A 405 -6.95 20.16 5.83
CA THR A 405 -6.88 21.52 5.26
C THR A 405 -7.20 22.62 6.28
N THR A 406 -7.80 22.25 7.42
CA THR A 406 -8.09 23.17 8.53
C THR A 406 -6.90 23.37 9.46
N SER A 407 -5.83 22.57 9.30
CA SER A 407 -4.61 22.74 10.09
C SER A 407 -3.93 24.07 9.79
N PRO A 408 -3.49 24.82 10.80
CA PRO A 408 -2.85 26.14 10.59
C PRO A 408 -1.49 26.06 9.86
N ILE A 409 -0.93 24.84 9.73
CA ILE A 409 0.33 24.60 9.02
C ILE A 409 0.12 23.91 7.68
N TYR A 410 -1.13 23.75 7.23
CA TYR A 410 -1.45 23.09 5.97
C TYR A 410 -0.89 23.88 4.77
N ASP A 411 -0.20 23.18 3.90
CA ASP A 411 0.26 23.66 2.60
C ASP A 411 0.06 22.56 1.56
N PRO A 412 -0.79 22.74 0.54
CA PRO A 412 -1.09 21.69 -0.45
C PRO A 412 0.13 21.22 -1.26
N GLY A 413 1.17 22.04 -1.35
CA GLY A 413 2.48 21.69 -1.92
C GLY A 413 3.51 21.22 -0.90
N GLY A 414 3.16 21.27 0.38
CA GLY A 414 4.04 20.87 1.48
C GLY A 414 4.23 19.36 1.54
N TYR A 415 5.45 18.90 1.21
CA TYR A 415 5.81 17.49 1.09
C TYR A 415 5.39 16.65 2.31
N HIS A 416 5.57 17.16 3.54
CA HIS A 416 5.21 16.48 4.79
C HIS A 416 4.09 17.18 5.58
N TRP A 417 3.38 18.20 5.03
CA TRP A 417 2.38 18.96 5.80
C TRP A 417 1.17 19.44 4.99
N GLY A 418 0.78 18.69 3.95
CA GLY A 418 -0.45 18.99 3.20
C GLY A 418 -0.68 18.16 1.95
N SER A 419 0.36 17.52 1.44
CA SER A 419 0.31 16.66 0.25
C SER A 419 -0.46 15.36 0.48
N VAL A 420 -0.84 14.71 -0.63
CA VAL A 420 -1.48 13.40 -0.69
C VAL A 420 -0.46 12.36 -1.15
N TRP A 421 -0.43 11.24 -0.44
CA TRP A 421 0.47 10.13 -0.75
C TRP A 421 -0.31 8.84 -1.00
N PRO A 422 -0.04 8.11 -2.09
CA PRO A 422 -0.58 6.76 -2.28
C PRO A 422 -0.23 5.81 -1.13
N LEU A 423 0.94 5.98 -0.52
CA LEU A 423 1.33 5.23 0.68
C LEU A 423 0.30 5.39 1.81
N PHE A 424 -0.07 6.62 2.15
CA PHE A 424 -1.05 6.91 3.20
C PHE A 424 -2.43 6.40 2.86
N THR A 425 -2.79 6.52 1.57
CA THR A 425 -4.07 6.06 1.05
C THR A 425 -4.20 4.55 1.19
N GLY A 426 -3.11 3.82 0.94
CA GLY A 426 -3.05 2.38 1.18
C GLY A 426 -3.12 2.00 2.66
N TRP A 427 -2.40 2.73 3.53
CA TRP A 427 -2.50 2.54 4.97
C TRP A 427 -3.92 2.75 5.48
N ALA A 428 -4.56 3.83 5.03
CA ALA A 428 -5.95 4.11 5.39
C ALA A 428 -6.89 3.01 4.92
N ALA A 429 -6.77 2.54 3.68
CA ALA A 429 -7.62 1.49 3.15
C ALA A 429 -7.53 0.19 3.97
N VAL A 430 -6.33 -0.27 4.33
CA VAL A 430 -6.16 -1.47 5.17
C VAL A 430 -6.71 -1.25 6.57
N ALA A 431 -6.42 -0.08 7.18
CA ALA A 431 -6.93 0.28 8.49
C ALA A 431 -8.46 0.32 8.53
N GLU A 432 -9.09 0.96 7.56
CA GLU A 432 -10.54 1.09 7.42
C GLU A 432 -11.20 -0.29 7.26
N TYR A 433 -10.65 -1.20 6.43
CA TYR A 433 -11.14 -2.58 6.34
C TYR A 433 -11.01 -3.32 7.68
N ARG A 434 -9.90 -3.15 8.38
CA ARG A 434 -9.68 -3.80 9.69
C ARG A 434 -10.68 -3.34 10.75
N TYR A 435 -11.08 -2.08 10.70
CA TYR A 435 -12.06 -1.48 11.62
C TYR A 435 -13.48 -1.41 11.04
N GLN A 436 -13.79 -2.31 10.08
CA GLN A 436 -15.11 -2.55 9.48
C GLN A 436 -15.77 -1.29 8.89
N ARG A 437 -14.98 -0.49 8.15
CA ARG A 437 -15.42 0.69 7.40
C ARG A 437 -15.24 0.46 5.89
N PRO A 438 -16.00 -0.48 5.29
CA PRO A 438 -15.73 -0.99 3.94
C PRO A 438 -15.95 0.03 2.82
N LEU A 439 -16.88 0.98 2.98
CA LEU A 439 -17.15 1.98 1.92
C LEU A 439 -15.98 2.96 1.79
N GLU A 440 -15.47 3.45 2.90
CA GLU A 440 -14.31 4.34 2.95
C GLU A 440 -13.06 3.62 2.46
N ALA A 441 -12.85 2.39 2.95
CA ALA A 441 -11.74 1.54 2.58
C ALA A 441 -11.68 1.27 1.07
N PHE A 442 -12.80 0.85 0.46
CA PHE A 442 -12.87 0.58 -0.97
C PHE A 442 -12.61 1.84 -1.80
N ALA A 443 -13.10 2.99 -1.35
CA ALA A 443 -12.88 4.23 -2.07
C ALA A 443 -11.40 4.68 -2.05
N ASN A 444 -10.68 4.49 -0.93
CA ASN A 444 -9.25 4.73 -0.83
C ASN A 444 -8.45 3.72 -1.66
N LEU A 445 -8.77 2.43 -1.56
CA LEU A 445 -8.17 1.37 -2.37
C LEU A 445 -8.32 1.68 -3.87
N ARG A 446 -9.53 2.03 -4.31
CA ARG A 446 -9.79 2.32 -5.71
C ARG A 446 -9.11 3.59 -6.20
N ALA A 447 -9.00 4.63 -5.37
CA ALA A 447 -8.22 5.83 -5.68
C ALA A 447 -6.77 5.46 -6.05
N ASN A 448 -6.09 4.70 -5.20
CA ASN A 448 -4.73 4.21 -5.48
C ASN A 448 -4.64 3.34 -6.75
N ALA A 449 -5.58 2.42 -6.91
CA ALA A 449 -5.59 1.53 -8.07
C ALA A 449 -5.69 2.30 -9.40
N LEU A 450 -6.47 3.38 -9.44
CA LEU A 450 -6.63 4.20 -10.63
C LEU A 450 -5.38 5.01 -10.98
N LEU A 451 -4.55 5.38 -10.01
CA LEU A 451 -3.26 6.05 -10.25
C LEU A 451 -2.28 5.20 -11.06
N THR A 452 -2.47 3.88 -11.08
CA THR A 452 -1.67 2.94 -11.91
C THR A 452 -1.70 3.27 -13.40
N PHE A 453 -2.70 4.03 -13.86
CA PHE A 453 -2.95 4.32 -15.28
C PHE A 453 -2.61 5.75 -15.69
N ASP A 454 -2.17 6.59 -14.76
CA ASP A 454 -1.93 8.03 -15.01
C ASP A 454 -0.72 8.32 -15.92
N GLY A 455 0.31 7.49 -15.84
CA GLY A 455 1.53 7.62 -16.61
C GLY A 455 1.90 6.32 -17.31
N ALA A 456 3.14 5.90 -17.17
CA ALA A 456 3.53 4.56 -17.56
C ALA A 456 2.80 3.56 -16.65
N ARG A 457 2.18 2.54 -17.24
CA ARG A 457 1.38 1.56 -16.50
C ARG A 457 2.16 0.89 -15.38
N GLY A 458 1.59 0.85 -14.20
CA GLY A 458 2.21 0.32 -12.99
C GLY A 458 3.07 1.36 -12.25
N HIS A 459 3.41 2.47 -12.87
CA HIS A 459 4.16 3.54 -12.23
C HIS A 459 3.23 4.46 -11.46
N VAL A 460 3.10 4.21 -10.17
CA VAL A 460 2.34 5.07 -9.26
C VAL A 460 3.29 6.11 -8.67
N GLY A 461 2.92 7.39 -8.81
CA GLY A 461 3.72 8.49 -8.30
C GLY A 461 3.83 8.47 -6.78
N GLU A 462 4.82 9.16 -6.26
CA GLU A 462 5.07 9.24 -4.83
C GLU A 462 4.09 10.16 -4.10
N VAL A 463 3.89 11.38 -4.61
CA VAL A 463 3.19 12.45 -3.90
C VAL A 463 2.46 13.39 -4.86
N PHE A 464 1.28 13.81 -4.44
CA PHE A 464 0.38 14.69 -5.17
C PHE A 464 0.04 15.93 -4.34
N SER A 465 -0.39 17.00 -5.01
CA SER A 465 -0.89 18.18 -4.32
C SER A 465 -2.11 17.85 -3.45
N GLY A 466 -2.21 18.53 -2.32
CA GLY A 466 -3.37 18.42 -1.42
C GLY A 466 -4.65 19.06 -1.98
N ASP A 467 -4.55 20.05 -2.86
CA ASP A 467 -5.72 20.80 -3.35
C ASP A 467 -6.16 20.40 -4.75
N TYR A 468 -5.19 20.02 -5.59
CA TYR A 468 -5.45 19.69 -6.99
C TYR A 468 -4.90 18.32 -7.33
N TYR A 469 -5.60 17.59 -8.20
CA TYR A 469 -5.12 16.31 -8.72
C TYR A 469 -3.93 16.55 -9.65
N GLN A 470 -2.75 16.62 -9.06
CA GLN A 470 -1.50 16.89 -9.76
C GLN A 470 -0.30 16.34 -8.97
N PRO A 471 0.59 15.56 -9.61
CA PRO A 471 1.85 15.17 -9.00
C PRO A 471 2.69 16.38 -8.60
N LEU A 472 3.37 16.32 -7.47
CA LEU A 472 4.34 17.35 -7.08
C LEU A 472 5.68 17.11 -7.78
N ALA A 473 6.30 18.21 -8.24
CA ALA A 473 7.58 18.15 -8.96
C ALA A 473 8.74 17.62 -8.09
N THR A 474 8.61 17.67 -6.77
CA THR A 474 9.59 17.14 -5.81
C THR A 474 9.53 15.63 -5.64
N GLY A 475 8.43 14.99 -6.08
CA GLY A 475 8.21 13.57 -5.93
C GLY A 475 8.76 12.72 -7.08
N SER A 476 8.92 11.42 -6.82
CA SER A 476 9.20 10.43 -7.85
C SER A 476 7.93 10.11 -8.65
N SER A 477 8.03 9.96 -9.97
CA SER A 477 6.90 9.50 -10.80
C SER A 477 6.68 7.98 -10.73
N HIS A 478 7.61 7.26 -10.12
CA HIS A 478 7.51 5.84 -9.82
C HIS A 478 8.07 5.59 -8.44
N GLN A 479 7.20 5.16 -7.53
CA GLN A 479 7.60 4.86 -6.16
C GLN A 479 7.13 3.44 -5.80
N ILE A 480 8.06 2.61 -5.31
CA ILE A 480 7.80 1.18 -5.06
C ILE A 480 6.70 0.97 -4.02
N TRP A 481 6.73 1.71 -2.90
CA TRP A 481 5.69 1.59 -1.88
C TRP A 481 4.32 2.05 -2.35
N SER A 482 4.25 3.03 -3.28
CA SER A 482 2.99 3.46 -3.87
C SER A 482 2.35 2.33 -4.70
N ALA A 483 3.15 1.61 -5.47
CA ALA A 483 2.71 0.42 -6.19
C ALA A 483 2.30 -0.71 -5.22
N ALA A 484 3.08 -0.95 -4.16
CA ALA A 484 2.77 -1.92 -3.11
C ALA A 484 1.41 -1.65 -2.44
N MET A 485 1.06 -0.37 -2.25
CA MET A 485 -0.22 0.06 -1.68
C MET A 485 -1.41 -0.02 -2.67
N VAL A 486 -1.26 -0.70 -3.78
CA VAL A 486 -2.36 -1.23 -4.59
C VAL A 486 -2.62 -2.69 -4.22
N ALA A 487 -1.59 -3.53 -4.15
CA ALA A 487 -1.71 -4.97 -3.88
C ALA A 487 -2.12 -5.26 -2.42
N ALA A 488 -1.44 -4.65 -1.43
CA ALA A 488 -1.71 -4.93 -0.02
C ALA A 488 -3.15 -4.60 0.42
N PRO A 489 -3.76 -3.43 0.07
CA PRO A 489 -5.16 -3.18 0.38
C PRO A 489 -6.15 -4.15 -0.27
N ILE A 490 -5.84 -4.68 -1.47
CA ILE A 490 -6.67 -5.70 -2.12
C ILE A 490 -6.62 -7.01 -1.34
N LEU A 491 -5.40 -7.50 -1.06
CA LEU A 491 -5.21 -8.83 -0.47
C LEU A 491 -5.49 -8.83 1.03
N GLN A 492 -4.83 -7.95 1.77
CA GLN A 492 -4.92 -7.90 3.23
C GLN A 492 -6.18 -7.17 3.71
N GLY A 493 -6.58 -6.09 3.00
CA GLY A 493 -7.76 -5.29 3.37
C GLY A 493 -9.05 -5.92 2.86
N MET A 494 -9.33 -5.79 1.55
CA MET A 494 -10.60 -6.15 0.93
C MET A 494 -10.88 -7.68 0.98
N LEU A 495 -9.88 -8.51 0.72
CA LEU A 495 -10.02 -9.96 0.75
C LEU A 495 -9.74 -10.56 2.14
N GLY A 496 -9.07 -9.83 3.03
CA GLY A 496 -8.71 -10.30 4.36
C GLY A 496 -7.88 -11.57 4.33
N LEU A 497 -6.95 -11.68 3.36
CA LEU A 497 -6.09 -12.84 3.18
C LEU A 497 -4.87 -12.72 4.10
N HIS A 498 -4.59 -13.78 4.83
CA HIS A 498 -3.36 -13.93 5.59
C HIS A 498 -3.01 -15.41 5.76
N ALA A 499 -1.87 -15.84 5.26
CA ALA A 499 -1.39 -17.21 5.37
C ALA A 499 -0.47 -17.38 6.59
N ASN A 500 -0.66 -18.46 7.34
CA ASN A 500 0.29 -18.90 8.35
C ASN A 500 0.80 -20.30 7.99
N ALA A 501 2.05 -20.35 7.53
CA ALA A 501 2.66 -21.59 7.05
C ALA A 501 2.91 -22.61 8.17
N PHE A 502 3.06 -22.17 9.43
CA PHE A 502 3.34 -23.05 10.57
C PHE A 502 2.11 -23.73 11.15
N THR A 503 0.96 -23.04 11.10
CA THR A 503 -0.32 -23.61 11.50
C THR A 503 -1.09 -24.20 10.32
N HIS A 504 -0.55 -24.06 9.09
CA HIS A 504 -1.19 -24.42 7.84
C HIS A 504 -2.58 -23.77 7.67
N THR A 505 -2.77 -22.56 8.21
CA THR A 505 -4.04 -21.86 8.22
C THR A 505 -4.03 -20.69 7.23
N LEU A 506 -5.08 -20.61 6.40
CA LEU A 506 -5.40 -19.43 5.62
C LEU A 506 -6.57 -18.68 6.26
N ALA A 507 -6.36 -17.44 6.67
CA ALA A 507 -7.48 -16.53 6.92
C ALA A 507 -7.98 -15.97 5.59
N PHE A 508 -9.31 -15.93 5.41
CA PHE A 508 -9.99 -15.36 4.25
C PHE A 508 -11.29 -14.69 4.72
N ALA A 509 -11.25 -13.37 4.82
CA ALA A 509 -12.35 -12.57 5.37
C ALA A 509 -12.81 -11.50 4.36
N PRO A 510 -13.39 -11.92 3.21
CA PRO A 510 -13.74 -10.99 2.15
C PRO A 510 -14.85 -10.02 2.57
N ASN A 511 -14.57 -8.72 2.37
CA ASN A 511 -15.52 -7.62 2.45
C ASN A 511 -15.45 -6.82 1.14
N VAL A 512 -15.97 -7.44 0.08
CA VAL A 512 -15.93 -6.93 -1.29
C VAL A 512 -17.15 -6.08 -1.61
N PRO A 513 -17.11 -5.21 -2.64
CA PRO A 513 -18.30 -4.50 -3.10
C PRO A 513 -19.50 -5.42 -3.27
N VAL A 514 -20.65 -4.99 -2.78
CA VAL A 514 -21.86 -5.84 -2.67
C VAL A 514 -22.41 -6.32 -4.00
N ASP A 515 -22.10 -5.61 -5.09
CA ASP A 515 -22.45 -5.94 -6.47
C ASP A 515 -21.51 -6.96 -7.14
N TRP A 516 -20.44 -7.38 -6.45
CA TRP A 516 -19.55 -8.42 -6.95
C TRP A 516 -20.20 -9.80 -6.79
N ARG A 517 -20.63 -10.39 -7.92
CA ARG A 517 -21.27 -11.72 -7.95
C ARG A 517 -20.28 -12.86 -7.85
N SER A 518 -19.06 -12.68 -8.32
CA SER A 518 -18.02 -13.71 -8.23
C SER A 518 -16.62 -13.13 -8.39
N PHE A 519 -15.64 -13.81 -7.80
CA PHE A 519 -14.23 -13.59 -8.02
C PHE A 519 -13.45 -14.88 -7.68
N GLN A 520 -12.18 -14.92 -8.07
CA GLN A 520 -11.29 -16.05 -7.78
C GLN A 520 -9.96 -15.58 -7.22
N VAL A 521 -9.41 -16.40 -6.32
CA VAL A 521 -8.05 -16.26 -5.80
C VAL A 521 -7.35 -17.60 -6.01
N ASN A 522 -6.28 -17.61 -6.78
CA ASN A 522 -5.56 -18.80 -7.16
C ASN A 522 -4.09 -18.75 -6.75
N ASN A 523 -3.42 -19.90 -6.70
CA ASN A 523 -2.02 -20.08 -6.34
C ASN A 523 -1.68 -19.69 -4.88
N LEU A 524 -2.64 -19.75 -3.96
CA LEU A 524 -2.38 -19.50 -2.55
C LEU A 524 -1.57 -20.66 -1.95
N LYS A 525 -0.40 -20.35 -1.41
CA LYS A 525 0.45 -21.30 -0.68
C LYS A 525 0.26 -21.11 0.82
N VAL A 526 0.10 -22.21 1.56
CA VAL A 526 -0.08 -22.24 3.01
C VAL A 526 0.73 -23.41 3.56
N GLY A 527 1.99 -23.15 3.88
CA GLY A 527 2.94 -24.21 4.17
C GLY A 527 3.10 -25.16 2.96
N ASN A 528 2.82 -26.45 3.14
CA ASN A 528 2.91 -27.46 2.09
C ASN A 528 1.62 -27.61 1.25
N CYS A 529 0.63 -26.76 1.51
CA CYS A 529 -0.64 -26.76 0.79
C CYS A 529 -0.69 -25.72 -0.33
N SER A 530 -1.50 -25.97 -1.35
CA SER A 530 -1.88 -25.00 -2.37
C SER A 530 -3.40 -24.92 -2.46
N LEU A 531 -3.95 -23.73 -2.38
CA LEU A 531 -5.39 -23.48 -2.40
C LEU A 531 -5.77 -22.59 -3.59
N ASN A 532 -6.92 -22.91 -4.21
CA ASN A 532 -7.61 -22.04 -5.15
C ASN A 532 -9.03 -21.83 -4.65
N LEU A 533 -9.44 -20.58 -4.58
CA LEU A 533 -10.73 -20.15 -4.03
C LEU A 533 -11.59 -19.57 -5.15
N GLN A 534 -12.82 -20.05 -5.25
CA GLN A 534 -13.84 -19.48 -6.13
C GLN A 534 -15.01 -19.02 -5.26
N TYR A 535 -15.23 -17.71 -5.19
CA TYR A 535 -16.30 -17.07 -4.43
C TYR A 535 -17.45 -16.72 -5.35
N GLU A 536 -18.68 -17.01 -4.92
CA GLU A 536 -19.93 -16.65 -5.59
C GLU A 536 -20.91 -16.09 -4.56
N LYS A 537 -21.61 -15.00 -4.89
CA LYS A 537 -22.67 -14.40 -4.07
C LYS A 537 -23.95 -14.25 -4.88
N THR A 538 -25.04 -14.74 -4.31
CA THR A 538 -26.41 -14.55 -4.77
C THR A 538 -27.20 -13.73 -3.75
N GLU A 539 -28.47 -13.46 -3.99
CA GLU A 539 -29.35 -12.72 -3.07
C GLU A 539 -29.54 -13.44 -1.72
N ASP A 540 -29.40 -14.77 -1.68
CA ASP A 540 -29.70 -15.62 -0.54
C ASP A 540 -28.53 -16.48 -0.07
N ALA A 541 -27.39 -16.45 -0.77
CA ALA A 541 -26.27 -17.32 -0.42
C ALA A 541 -24.90 -16.76 -0.83
N ILE A 542 -23.89 -17.07 -0.04
CA ILE A 542 -22.48 -17.06 -0.42
C ILE A 542 -22.04 -18.51 -0.58
N ARG A 543 -21.36 -18.81 -1.70
CA ARG A 543 -20.70 -20.09 -1.94
C ARG A 543 -19.21 -19.87 -2.12
N LEU A 544 -18.43 -20.65 -1.39
CA LEU A 544 -16.98 -20.72 -1.56
C LEU A 544 -16.60 -22.14 -1.96
N LYS A 545 -16.11 -22.30 -3.19
CA LYS A 545 -15.48 -23.53 -3.63
C LYS A 545 -13.98 -23.43 -3.39
N VAL A 546 -13.46 -24.37 -2.61
CA VAL A 546 -12.04 -24.50 -2.30
C VAL A 546 -11.50 -25.72 -3.04
N ALA A 547 -10.57 -25.49 -3.96
CA ALA A 547 -9.78 -26.58 -4.56
C ALA A 547 -8.40 -26.60 -3.89
N HIS A 548 -7.94 -27.80 -3.57
CA HIS A 548 -6.74 -28.03 -2.76
C HIS A 548 -5.81 -29.03 -3.47
N ALA A 549 -4.51 -28.75 -3.35
CA ALA A 549 -3.46 -29.66 -3.78
C ALA A 549 -2.33 -29.68 -2.71
N GLY A 550 -1.61 -30.80 -2.62
CA GLY A 550 -0.57 -31.00 -1.62
C GLY A 550 -1.03 -31.85 -0.42
N GLU A 551 -0.52 -31.55 0.77
CA GLU A 551 -0.86 -32.30 1.99
C GLU A 551 -2.29 -31.99 2.49
N ASN A 552 -2.96 -32.98 3.10
CA ASN A 552 -4.35 -32.88 3.55
C ASN A 552 -4.47 -32.33 4.98
N ASN A 553 -3.73 -31.25 5.30
CA ASN A 553 -3.72 -30.64 6.63
C ASN A 553 -3.89 -29.12 6.60
N CYS A 554 -4.50 -28.58 5.54
CA CYS A 554 -4.82 -27.17 5.47
C CYS A 554 -6.05 -26.82 6.29
N GLU A 555 -5.96 -25.70 6.99
CA GLU A 555 -7.07 -25.08 7.71
C GLU A 555 -7.48 -23.78 7.01
N LEU A 556 -8.77 -23.51 6.97
CA LEU A 556 -9.33 -22.27 6.41
C LEU A 556 -10.19 -21.57 7.47
N ASP A 557 -9.82 -20.36 7.84
CA ASP A 557 -10.65 -19.44 8.60
C ASP A 557 -11.41 -18.54 7.64
N PHE A 558 -12.65 -18.92 7.32
CA PHE A 558 -13.49 -18.19 6.39
C PHE A 558 -14.46 -17.28 7.14
N ALA A 559 -14.40 -15.97 6.88
CA ALA A 559 -15.22 -14.98 7.58
C ALA A 559 -15.82 -13.93 6.61
N PRO A 560 -16.75 -14.33 5.70
CA PRO A 560 -17.35 -13.39 4.76
C PRO A 560 -18.20 -12.36 5.48
N ALA A 561 -18.15 -11.11 4.98
CA ALA A 561 -18.96 -10.02 5.47
C ALA A 561 -20.38 -10.01 4.85
N LEU A 562 -21.36 -9.69 5.67
CA LEU A 562 -22.75 -9.40 5.31
C LEU A 562 -23.16 -8.08 5.99
N SER A 563 -24.27 -7.49 5.57
CA SER A 563 -24.83 -6.33 6.29
C SER A 563 -25.30 -6.72 7.71
N PRO A 564 -25.33 -5.79 8.68
CA PRO A 564 -25.85 -6.05 10.02
C PRO A 564 -27.31 -6.54 10.02
N ARG A 565 -28.07 -6.21 8.96
CA ARG A 565 -29.45 -6.62 8.74
C ARG A 565 -29.58 -8.09 8.31
N ALA A 566 -28.54 -8.67 7.70
CA ALA A 566 -28.60 -10.02 7.18
C ALA A 566 -28.85 -11.04 8.29
N ARG A 567 -29.67 -12.06 7.97
CA ARG A 567 -30.02 -13.11 8.91
C ARG A 567 -29.51 -14.44 8.37
N VAL A 568 -28.42 -14.93 8.92
CA VAL A 568 -27.85 -16.23 8.54
C VAL A 568 -28.79 -17.34 8.98
N ARG A 569 -29.19 -18.19 8.03
CA ARG A 569 -30.15 -19.28 8.24
C ARG A 569 -29.44 -20.62 8.39
N GLN A 570 -28.41 -20.84 7.63
CA GLN A 570 -27.74 -22.12 7.55
C GLN A 570 -26.32 -21.94 7.01
N VAL A 571 -25.40 -22.71 7.57
CA VAL A 571 -24.07 -22.90 7.01
C VAL A 571 -23.83 -24.36 6.78
N SER A 572 -23.28 -24.74 5.62
CA SER A 572 -23.01 -26.12 5.27
C SER A 572 -21.69 -26.27 4.51
N ILE A 573 -21.08 -27.46 4.67
CA ILE A 573 -19.92 -27.91 3.90
C ILE A 573 -20.35 -29.17 3.15
N ASP A 574 -20.22 -29.16 1.82
CA ASP A 574 -20.65 -30.29 0.93
C ASP A 574 -22.09 -30.75 1.25
N GLY A 575 -22.98 -29.80 1.58
CA GLY A 575 -24.37 -30.04 1.91
C GLY A 575 -24.66 -30.46 3.37
N HIS A 576 -23.64 -30.65 4.20
CA HIS A 576 -23.79 -31.03 5.61
C HIS A 576 -23.71 -29.76 6.49
N ASN A 577 -24.71 -29.59 7.35
CA ASN A 577 -24.75 -28.42 8.26
C ASN A 577 -23.60 -28.45 9.25
N VAL A 578 -22.99 -27.26 9.45
CA VAL A 578 -21.91 -27.06 10.41
C VAL A 578 -22.23 -25.88 11.34
N PRO A 579 -21.67 -25.88 12.57
CA PRO A 579 -21.80 -24.74 13.45
C PRO A 579 -21.03 -23.53 12.91
N PHE A 580 -21.48 -22.33 13.25
CA PHE A 580 -20.86 -21.06 12.88
C PHE A 580 -21.02 -20.05 14.02
N GLN A 581 -20.21 -19.00 13.99
CA GLN A 581 -20.31 -17.86 14.89
C GLN A 581 -20.55 -16.59 14.10
N ILE A 582 -21.27 -15.64 14.69
CA ILE A 582 -21.47 -14.31 14.10
C ILE A 582 -20.77 -13.30 14.97
N GLU A 583 -19.88 -12.54 14.38
CA GLU A 583 -19.32 -11.32 14.94
C GLU A 583 -20.10 -10.13 14.39
N GLN A 584 -20.83 -9.46 15.26
CA GLN A 584 -21.63 -8.29 14.91
C GLN A 584 -20.78 -7.03 15.09
N ASN A 585 -20.69 -6.21 14.05
CA ASN A 585 -20.04 -4.91 14.06
C ASN A 585 -21.05 -3.80 13.72
N ASP A 586 -20.61 -2.54 13.79
CA ASP A 586 -21.50 -1.38 13.55
C ASP A 586 -21.97 -1.30 12.09
N GLU A 587 -21.10 -1.61 11.12
CA GLU A 587 -21.40 -1.45 9.69
C GLU A 587 -21.50 -2.77 8.93
N ASP A 588 -21.00 -3.87 9.49
CA ASP A 588 -21.11 -5.23 8.92
C ASP A 588 -21.31 -6.30 10.00
N GLN A 589 -21.48 -7.54 9.59
CA GLN A 589 -21.30 -8.70 10.42
C GLN A 589 -20.47 -9.74 9.68
N LYS A 590 -19.68 -10.52 10.41
CA LYS A 590 -18.86 -11.60 9.85
C LYS A 590 -19.36 -12.96 10.29
N VAL A 591 -19.41 -13.91 9.36
CA VAL A 591 -19.81 -15.28 9.60
C VAL A 591 -18.57 -16.15 9.71
N HIS A 592 -18.13 -16.42 10.94
CA HIS A 592 -16.90 -17.16 11.22
C HIS A 592 -17.06 -18.66 11.09
N LEU A 593 -16.19 -19.27 10.29
CA LEU A 593 -16.08 -20.69 10.01
C LEU A 593 -14.62 -21.11 10.08
N HIS A 594 -14.33 -22.10 10.92
CA HIS A 594 -13.04 -22.79 10.92
C HIS A 594 -13.18 -24.16 10.30
N ILE A 595 -12.39 -24.48 9.27
CA ILE A 595 -12.61 -25.62 8.41
C ILE A 595 -11.30 -26.32 8.07
N SER A 596 -11.25 -27.63 8.35
CA SER A 596 -10.16 -28.48 7.84
C SER A 596 -10.43 -28.87 6.39
N ILE A 597 -9.52 -28.55 5.48
CA ILE A 597 -9.59 -28.90 4.07
C ILE A 597 -9.03 -30.30 3.89
N ARG A 598 -9.93 -31.29 3.68
CA ARG A 598 -9.58 -32.72 3.61
C ARG A 598 -9.77 -33.32 2.22
N ASN A 599 -10.66 -32.74 1.42
CA ASN A 599 -10.98 -33.23 0.11
C ASN A 599 -10.31 -32.38 -0.98
N PRO A 600 -9.99 -32.96 -2.16
CA PRO A 600 -9.44 -32.17 -3.28
C PRO A 600 -10.29 -30.97 -3.69
N THR A 601 -11.59 -31.04 -3.42
CA THR A 601 -12.53 -29.93 -3.60
C THR A 601 -13.59 -30.01 -2.50
N GLN A 602 -13.87 -28.86 -1.87
CA GLN A 602 -14.95 -28.68 -0.89
C GLN A 602 -15.75 -27.43 -1.23
N THR A 603 -17.04 -27.44 -0.93
CA THR A 603 -17.94 -26.32 -1.16
C THR A 603 -18.60 -25.90 0.15
N LEU A 604 -18.33 -24.66 0.55
CA LEU A 604 -18.96 -24.01 1.68
C LEU A 604 -20.14 -23.19 1.18
N THR A 605 -21.25 -23.21 1.91
CA THR A 605 -22.42 -22.41 1.59
C THR A 605 -22.94 -21.74 2.85
N VAL A 606 -23.03 -20.42 2.84
CA VAL A 606 -23.67 -19.59 3.84
C VAL A 606 -25.01 -19.11 3.26
N ARG A 607 -26.14 -19.55 3.81
CA ARG A 607 -27.48 -19.10 3.40
C ARG A 607 -27.97 -18.02 4.35
N PHE A 608 -28.51 -16.95 3.80
CA PHE A 608 -29.00 -15.79 4.54
C PHE A 608 -30.25 -15.19 3.90
N GLU A 609 -30.87 -14.28 4.61
CA GLU A 609 -32.00 -13.44 4.17
C GLU A 609 -31.72 -12.01 4.53
N ASN A 610 -32.37 -11.07 3.83
CA ASN A 610 -32.37 -9.63 4.14
C ASN A 610 -30.99 -8.96 4.09
N ASP A 611 -30.04 -9.52 3.35
CA ASP A 611 -28.78 -8.82 3.14
C ASP A 611 -28.99 -7.60 2.24
N PHE A 612 -28.26 -6.53 2.53
CA PHE A 612 -28.38 -5.24 1.88
C PHE A 612 -27.00 -4.62 1.72
N GLY A 613 -26.80 -3.81 0.70
CA GLY A 613 -25.52 -3.14 0.59
C GLY A 613 -25.52 -1.95 -0.35
N LEU A 614 -24.45 -1.18 -0.23
CA LEU A 614 -24.22 0.05 -0.96
C LEU A 614 -22.89 -0.01 -1.70
N THR A 615 -22.82 0.64 -2.87
CA THR A 615 -21.58 0.89 -3.60
C THR A 615 -21.45 2.38 -3.90
N ILE A 616 -20.22 2.90 -3.70
CA ILE A 616 -19.94 4.31 -3.95
C ILE A 616 -19.06 4.41 -5.18
N PRO A 617 -19.39 5.30 -6.15
CA PRO A 617 -18.50 5.55 -7.27
C PRO A 617 -17.22 6.22 -6.76
N ALA A 618 -16.07 5.68 -7.13
CA ALA A 618 -14.76 6.28 -6.91
C ALA A 618 -14.06 6.44 -8.25
N THR A 619 -13.86 7.68 -8.65
CA THR A 619 -13.22 8.07 -9.92
C THR A 619 -12.21 9.17 -9.67
N LEU A 620 -11.13 9.20 -10.43
CA LEU A 620 -10.21 10.32 -10.42
C LEU A 620 -10.81 11.50 -11.21
N PRO A 621 -10.61 12.74 -10.76
CA PRO A 621 -11.00 13.93 -11.53
C PRO A 621 -10.03 14.14 -12.69
N LEU A 622 -10.27 15.13 -13.53
CA LEU A 622 -9.32 15.54 -14.54
C LEU A 622 -8.06 16.14 -13.89
N LEU A 623 -6.91 15.90 -14.50
CA LEU A 623 -5.63 16.45 -14.03
C LEU A 623 -5.74 17.99 -13.87
N GLY A 624 -5.28 18.50 -12.73
CA GLY A 624 -5.38 19.90 -12.34
C GLY A 624 -6.72 20.31 -11.71
N SER A 625 -7.70 19.39 -11.58
CA SER A 625 -8.98 19.68 -10.93
C SER A 625 -8.90 19.52 -9.41
N ALA A 626 -9.73 20.26 -8.70
CA ALA A 626 -9.96 20.07 -7.27
C ALA A 626 -10.81 18.81 -7.00
N SER A 627 -10.77 18.33 -5.78
CA SER A 627 -11.61 17.22 -5.32
C SER A 627 -13.09 17.64 -5.25
N HIS A 628 -13.96 16.77 -5.76
CA HIS A 628 -15.42 17.01 -5.78
C HIS A 628 -16.26 15.74 -5.58
N GLY A 629 -15.64 14.57 -5.37
CA GLY A 629 -16.35 13.30 -5.22
C GLY A 629 -17.14 13.19 -3.91
N LEU A 630 -18.14 12.33 -3.88
CA LEU A 630 -18.93 12.01 -2.71
C LEU A 630 -18.08 11.37 -1.60
N ARG A 631 -18.35 11.76 -0.35
CA ARG A 631 -17.79 11.10 0.83
C ARG A 631 -18.93 10.55 1.70
N ILE A 632 -18.80 9.32 2.14
CA ILE A 632 -19.57 8.81 3.27
C ILE A 632 -18.69 8.97 4.52
N LEU A 633 -19.23 9.60 5.55
CA LEU A 633 -18.53 9.82 6.81
C LEU A 633 -18.85 8.74 7.83
N SER A 634 -20.05 8.21 7.79
CA SER A 634 -20.48 7.10 8.66
C SER A 634 -21.76 6.44 8.17
N GLN A 635 -21.92 5.18 8.55
CA GLN A 635 -23.15 4.40 8.46
C GLN A 635 -23.61 4.07 9.89
N LYS A 636 -24.90 4.28 10.18
CA LYS A 636 -25.46 3.98 11.51
C LYS A 636 -26.76 3.19 11.39
N TRP A 637 -26.72 1.96 11.85
CA TRP A 637 -27.88 1.11 11.96
C TRP A 637 -28.57 1.30 13.31
N THR A 638 -29.91 1.18 13.33
CA THR A 638 -30.65 1.01 14.57
C THR A 638 -30.40 -0.36 15.16
N THR A 639 -30.62 -0.53 16.46
CA THR A 639 -30.42 -1.82 17.16
C THR A 639 -31.25 -2.97 16.53
N ASP A 640 -32.44 -2.66 16.00
CA ASP A 640 -33.29 -3.64 15.33
C ASP A 640 -32.97 -3.81 13.84
N HIS A 641 -31.98 -3.08 13.32
CA HIS A 641 -31.53 -3.04 11.92
C HIS A 641 -32.66 -2.79 10.91
N ASP A 642 -33.69 -2.05 11.32
CA ASP A 642 -34.82 -1.66 10.49
C ASP A 642 -34.64 -0.26 9.85
N ARG A 643 -33.59 0.45 10.24
CA ARG A 643 -33.22 1.76 9.69
C ARG A 643 -31.69 1.90 9.60
N LEU A 644 -31.26 2.43 8.43
CA LEU A 644 -29.87 2.85 8.19
C LEU A 644 -29.82 4.33 7.94
N SER A 645 -28.96 5.05 8.66
CA SER A 645 -28.67 6.46 8.42
C SER A 645 -27.25 6.58 7.83
N LEU A 646 -27.12 7.26 6.70
CA LEU A 646 -25.86 7.61 6.06
C LEU A 646 -25.60 9.09 6.30
N ASP A 647 -24.42 9.41 6.82
CA ASP A 647 -23.91 10.78 6.84
C ASP A 647 -22.98 10.97 5.63
N ALA A 648 -23.37 11.84 4.71
CA ALA A 648 -22.68 12.04 3.44
C ALA A 648 -22.36 13.52 3.23
N VAL A 649 -21.26 13.78 2.51
CA VAL A 649 -20.89 15.12 2.07
C VAL A 649 -20.56 15.11 0.58
N GLY A 650 -21.02 16.15 -0.13
CA GLY A 650 -20.81 16.31 -1.57
C GLY A 650 -20.61 17.77 -1.96
N ALA A 651 -20.07 18.00 -3.14
CA ALA A 651 -19.85 19.33 -3.68
C ALA A 651 -21.20 20.00 -4.01
N PRO A 652 -21.39 21.31 -3.74
CA PRO A 652 -22.61 22.03 -4.02
C PRO A 652 -22.94 22.01 -5.51
N GLY A 653 -24.22 21.83 -5.84
CA GLY A 653 -24.72 21.77 -7.21
C GLY A 653 -24.56 20.41 -7.89
N GLU A 654 -23.80 19.49 -7.30
CA GLU A 654 -23.57 18.16 -7.87
C GLU A 654 -24.68 17.17 -7.51
N ILE A 655 -24.78 16.14 -8.35
CA ILE A 655 -25.69 15.00 -8.16
C ILE A 655 -24.86 13.74 -8.16
N TYR A 656 -24.96 12.95 -7.08
CA TYR A 656 -24.25 11.69 -6.95
C TYR A 656 -25.22 10.52 -6.95
N GLU A 657 -24.75 9.37 -7.43
CA GLU A 657 -25.49 8.13 -7.42
C GLU A 657 -24.75 7.10 -6.56
N ILE A 658 -25.40 6.58 -5.54
CA ILE A 658 -24.94 5.46 -4.70
C ILE A 658 -25.65 4.22 -5.23
N GLY A 659 -24.89 3.19 -5.59
CA GLY A 659 -25.48 1.90 -5.98
C GLY A 659 -26.10 1.20 -4.77
N VAL A 660 -27.24 0.57 -4.99
CA VAL A 660 -28.03 -0.15 -3.97
C VAL A 660 -28.23 -1.59 -4.43
N TRP A 661 -27.83 -2.53 -3.63
CA TRP A 661 -28.10 -3.95 -3.83
C TRP A 661 -29.20 -4.43 -2.88
N ASN A 662 -30.08 -5.30 -3.37
CA ASN A 662 -31.28 -5.81 -2.69
C ASN A 662 -32.24 -4.69 -2.21
N PRO A 663 -32.76 -3.85 -3.12
CA PRO A 663 -33.65 -2.76 -2.77
C PRO A 663 -35.07 -3.21 -2.36
N GLN A 664 -35.43 -4.50 -2.55
CA GLN A 664 -36.78 -5.03 -2.37
C GLN A 664 -37.31 -4.84 -0.95
N ASP A 665 -36.43 -4.84 0.05
CA ASP A 665 -36.78 -4.67 1.44
C ASP A 665 -36.90 -3.22 1.89
N ILE A 666 -36.59 -2.26 1.02
CA ILE A 666 -36.74 -0.84 1.32
C ILE A 666 -38.24 -0.49 1.39
N ALA A 667 -38.66 0.13 2.49
CA ALA A 667 -39.98 0.66 2.68
C ALA A 667 -40.09 2.12 2.21
N SER A 668 -39.12 2.95 2.61
CA SER A 668 -39.00 4.35 2.17
C SER A 668 -37.57 4.87 2.34
N VAL A 669 -37.28 5.98 1.67
CA VAL A 669 -35.99 6.69 1.76
C VAL A 669 -36.27 8.17 1.97
N GLU A 670 -35.52 8.77 2.88
CA GLU A 670 -35.51 10.22 3.10
C GLU A 670 -34.13 10.77 2.72
N GLY A 671 -34.05 11.96 2.13
CA GLY A 671 -32.79 12.61 1.77
C GLY A 671 -32.20 12.18 0.43
N ALA A 672 -32.81 11.22 -0.28
CA ALA A 672 -32.39 10.80 -1.62
C ALA A 672 -33.59 10.28 -2.45
N ASP A 673 -33.46 10.34 -3.78
CA ASP A 673 -34.40 9.70 -4.69
C ASP A 673 -33.99 8.22 -4.91
N LEU A 674 -34.89 7.27 -4.67
CA LEU A 674 -34.67 5.86 -5.00
C LEU A 674 -35.03 5.63 -6.49
N VAL A 675 -34.04 5.29 -7.30
CA VAL A 675 -34.19 5.06 -8.74
C VAL A 675 -33.96 3.57 -9.04
N PRO A 676 -34.99 2.78 -9.41
CA PRO A 676 -34.83 1.40 -9.79
C PRO A 676 -33.93 1.22 -11.01
N VAL A 677 -33.12 0.16 -11.03
CA VAL A 677 -32.28 -0.24 -12.17
C VAL A 677 -32.78 -1.57 -12.73
N ASP A 678 -32.87 -2.60 -11.88
CA ASP A 678 -33.42 -3.93 -12.19
C ASP A 678 -34.06 -4.55 -10.93
N ALA A 679 -34.29 -5.88 -10.93
CA ALA A 679 -34.89 -6.55 -9.77
C ALA A 679 -34.02 -6.46 -8.52
N ASP A 680 -32.72 -6.54 -8.66
CA ASP A 680 -31.74 -6.66 -7.56
C ASP A 680 -30.97 -5.38 -7.30
N HIS A 681 -31.07 -4.38 -8.17
CA HIS A 681 -30.31 -3.15 -8.11
C HIS A 681 -31.19 -1.91 -8.23
N ALA A 682 -30.81 -0.90 -7.46
CA ALA A 682 -31.33 0.45 -7.54
C ALA A 682 -30.19 1.46 -7.34
N LYS A 683 -30.50 2.74 -7.38
CA LYS A 683 -29.58 3.81 -7.06
C LYS A 683 -30.24 4.80 -6.13
N PHE A 684 -29.52 5.32 -5.16
CA PHE A 684 -29.89 6.55 -4.48
C PHE A 684 -29.27 7.72 -5.22
N ARG A 685 -30.11 8.65 -5.63
CA ARG A 685 -29.66 9.90 -6.25
C ARG A 685 -29.73 11.00 -5.21
N LEU A 686 -28.56 11.50 -4.81
CA LEU A 686 -28.37 12.57 -3.84
C LEU A 686 -28.10 13.88 -4.55
N ARG A 687 -28.78 14.95 -4.13
CA ARG A 687 -28.59 16.30 -4.63
C ARG A 687 -28.03 17.18 -3.53
N PHE A 688 -26.91 17.81 -3.78
CA PHE A 688 -26.31 18.75 -2.85
C PHE A 688 -26.60 20.17 -3.35
N SER A 689 -27.46 20.90 -2.63
CA SER A 689 -27.84 22.27 -2.94
C SER A 689 -27.02 23.26 -2.14
N GLY A 690 -26.69 24.41 -2.72
CA GLY A 690 -25.98 25.50 -2.07
C GLY A 690 -25.06 26.25 -3.03
N ASP A 691 -24.69 27.45 -2.64
CA ASP A 691 -23.74 28.32 -3.35
C ASP A 691 -22.39 28.40 -2.60
N SER A 692 -22.12 27.49 -1.65
CA SER A 692 -20.90 27.47 -0.86
C SER A 692 -19.70 27.01 -1.69
N THR A 693 -18.52 27.49 -1.36
CA THR A 693 -17.25 27.07 -2.01
C THR A 693 -16.71 25.75 -1.45
N GLY A 694 -17.43 25.09 -0.55
CA GLY A 694 -17.00 23.87 0.13
C GLY A 694 -18.05 22.77 0.05
N TYR A 695 -17.71 21.59 0.56
CA TYR A 695 -18.64 20.47 0.67
C TYR A 695 -19.83 20.77 1.57
N THR A 696 -21.00 20.26 1.23
CA THR A 696 -22.23 20.35 2.02
C THR A 696 -22.64 18.98 2.54
N HIS A 697 -23.30 18.95 3.72
CA HIS A 697 -23.78 17.72 4.35
C HIS A 697 -25.17 17.33 3.84
N ALA A 698 -25.39 16.03 3.73
CA ALA A 698 -26.68 15.41 3.52
C ALA A 698 -26.78 14.14 4.38
N THR A 699 -27.96 13.92 4.97
CA THR A 699 -28.26 12.66 5.65
C THR A 699 -29.28 11.90 4.82
N VAL A 700 -28.95 10.64 4.49
CA VAL A 700 -29.89 9.73 3.85
C VAL A 700 -30.37 8.73 4.87
N VAL A 701 -31.69 8.63 5.06
CA VAL A 701 -32.29 7.67 5.99
C VAL A 701 -33.09 6.64 5.19
N ILE A 702 -32.73 5.39 5.36
CA ILE A 702 -33.33 4.25 4.68
C ILE A 702 -34.14 3.47 5.72
N PHE A 703 -35.43 3.31 5.46
CA PHE A 703 -36.34 2.51 6.29
C PHE A 703 -36.62 1.18 5.57
N PHE A 704 -36.51 0.09 6.30
CA PHE A 704 -36.74 -1.24 5.78
C PHE A 704 -38.10 -1.79 6.23
N LYS A 705 -38.67 -2.65 5.42
CA LYS A 705 -39.86 -3.42 5.75
C LYS A 705 -39.57 -4.29 6.98
N HIS A 706 -40.51 -4.34 7.93
CA HIS A 706 -40.36 -5.25 9.07
C HIS A 706 -40.38 -6.69 8.58
N SER A 707 -39.34 -7.47 8.90
CA SER A 707 -39.41 -8.91 8.76
C SER A 707 -40.53 -9.43 9.65
N PRO A 708 -41.42 -10.32 9.17
CA PRO A 708 -42.46 -10.87 10.03
C PRO A 708 -41.79 -11.56 11.22
N LYS A 709 -42.09 -11.08 12.46
CA LYS A 709 -41.62 -11.75 13.68
C LYS A 709 -42.11 -13.19 13.60
N ASN A 710 -41.22 -14.15 13.56
CA ASN A 710 -41.59 -15.55 13.74
C ASN A 710 -42.35 -15.65 15.08
N ARG A 711 -43.63 -15.91 15.03
CA ARG A 711 -44.35 -16.43 16.20
C ARG A 711 -43.75 -17.81 16.48
N HIS A 712 -43.02 -17.92 17.57
CA HIS A 712 -42.57 -19.18 18.14
C HIS A 712 -43.73 -20.10 18.42
#